data_530a8e5e4b33cec143368862cd9a93bf
#
_entry.id   530a8e5e4b33cec143368862cd9a93bf
#
_cell.length_a   1.000
_cell.length_b   1.000
_cell.length_c   1.000
_cell.angle_alpha   90.00
_cell.angle_beta   90.00
_cell.angle_gamma   90.00
#
_symmetry.space_group_name_H-M   'P 1'
#
loop_
_entity.id
_entity.type
_entity.pdbx_description
1 polymer ?
#
loop_
_entity_poly.entity_id
_entity_poly.type
_entity_poly.pdbx_seq_one_letter_code
_entity_poly.pdbx_strand_id
1 'polypeptide(L)'
;MAHSHSHQHEHEHVHCDTCSHEHEHHHEEHSLKHQLWLIIITAVLLAIAVLIEHDPLSIIHYPLNKWQLLLVYLVPYLIIGHETLHEAWEGITKGEMFNEHFLMSIATIGALCIGFLPGAETEFPEAVFVMLFFQIGELFEGYAEGKSRDSIAHLMDIRPDIAHVETNSQLSTLNSQLKDVSPESVGVGEIIIIRPGEKVPLDGVIIEGTSALNTVALTGESLPRDVNVGDEVISGCVNLSGVLRVRTTKAFGESTVSKIISLVENAGERKSQSETFITRFARVYTPIVVFAALALAIIPTLFGGSFATWLYRALMFLVVSCPCALVISVPLTFFGGIGGASRKGILIKGANYMDVLAKVDTVVFDKTGTLTHGQFAVEAVHPDTCDEHQLLHLAAHVEHFSTHPIGAALRDAFPDEATDGCQVADVEEIAGHGIRARVGDQVVCVGNTKMMDAIGARWHDCHHVGTIIHVAIDGQYAGHIVINDQIKSDSAEAIAQLHALGINKTVMLTGDRKEVADHVAQTLHLSEYHAELLPADKVAFMEKVIQGDGSFVTSSATNITKEPSPCITAFVGDGINDAPVLARADVGIAMGGLGSDAAIEAADVVLMDDKPSKIALAIRIARRTLKIARQNVWFAIGVKVAVLILATFGLATMWLAVFADVGVTVLAVLNAMRALK
;
A
#
# COMPACT_ATOMS: atom_id res chain seq x y z
N MET A 1 -20.51 -19.29 59.05
CA MET A 1 -20.22 -20.18 57.90
C MET A 1 -19.56 -19.29 56.85
N ALA A 2 -18.25 -19.48 56.73
CA ALA A 2 -17.38 -18.67 55.86
C ALA A 2 -17.28 -19.36 54.50
N HIS A 3 -17.43 -18.63 53.42
CA HIS A 3 -16.96 -19.03 52.10
C HIS A 3 -15.94 -18.02 51.60
N SER A 4 -14.69 -18.45 51.58
CA SER A 4 -13.56 -17.77 50.98
C SER A 4 -13.60 -18.01 49.45
N HIS A 5 -13.62 -16.94 48.64
CA HIS A 5 -13.27 -17.00 47.24
C HIS A 5 -11.85 -16.45 47.07
N SER A 6 -10.94 -17.37 46.69
CA SER A 6 -9.61 -17.02 46.23
C SER A 6 -9.69 -16.58 44.79
N HIS A 7 -9.35 -15.32 44.51
CA HIS A 7 -9.06 -14.85 43.15
C HIS A 7 -7.62 -15.23 42.82
N GLN A 8 -7.44 -16.16 41.89
CA GLN A 8 -6.19 -16.34 41.16
C GLN A 8 -6.09 -15.23 40.12
N HIS A 9 -5.09 -14.37 40.27
CA HIS A 9 -4.63 -13.49 39.19
C HIS A 9 -3.77 -14.33 38.24
N GLU A 10 -4.32 -14.65 37.08
CA GLU A 10 -3.54 -15.03 35.91
C GLU A 10 -2.79 -13.80 35.42
N HIS A 11 -1.47 -13.82 35.54
CA HIS A 11 -0.61 -12.89 34.83
C HIS A 11 -0.55 -13.31 33.36
N GLU A 12 -1.32 -12.64 32.51
CA GLU A 12 -1.06 -12.65 31.08
C GLU A 12 0.33 -12.01 30.85
N HIS A 13 1.26 -12.84 30.45
CA HIS A 13 2.53 -12.38 29.88
C HIS A 13 2.20 -11.78 28.51
N VAL A 14 2.13 -10.44 28.44
CA VAL A 14 2.18 -9.71 27.18
C VAL A 14 3.54 -9.99 26.58
N HIS A 15 3.60 -10.84 25.57
CA HIS A 15 4.78 -11.02 24.74
C HIS A 15 5.05 -9.69 24.03
N CYS A 16 6.22 -9.13 24.27
CA CYS A 16 6.72 -7.98 23.54
C CYS A 16 7.19 -8.47 22.17
N ASP A 17 6.38 -8.25 21.13
CA ASP A 17 6.68 -8.66 19.75
C ASP A 17 7.92 -7.97 19.16
N THR A 18 8.41 -6.92 19.81
CA THR A 18 9.56 -6.12 19.34
C THR A 18 10.91 -6.82 19.52
N CYS A 19 11.02 -7.82 20.42
CA CYS A 19 12.25 -8.61 20.58
C CYS A 19 12.37 -9.81 19.61
N SER A 20 11.29 -10.13 18.87
CA SER A 20 11.29 -11.27 17.94
C SER A 20 11.93 -10.92 16.60
N HIS A 21 11.82 -9.68 16.11
CA HIS A 21 12.25 -9.32 14.75
C HIS A 21 13.78 -9.36 14.53
N GLU A 22 14.60 -8.93 15.49
CA GLU A 22 16.07 -9.10 15.34
C GLU A 22 16.50 -10.56 15.43
N HIS A 23 15.79 -11.38 16.20
CA HIS A 23 16.03 -12.82 16.27
C HIS A 23 15.52 -13.55 15.02
N GLU A 24 14.43 -13.13 14.40
CA GLU A 24 13.91 -13.74 13.16
C GLU A 24 14.84 -13.50 11.97
N HIS A 25 15.36 -12.29 11.75
CA HIS A 25 16.30 -12.01 10.65
C HIS A 25 17.61 -12.83 10.77
N HIS A 26 18.13 -13.01 11.97
CA HIS A 26 19.29 -13.87 12.17
C HIS A 26 18.95 -15.37 12.01
N HIS A 27 17.73 -15.80 12.32
CA HIS A 27 17.30 -17.18 12.11
C HIS A 27 17.05 -17.49 10.64
N GLU A 28 16.45 -16.59 9.86
CA GLU A 28 16.20 -16.78 8.41
C GLU A 28 17.50 -16.82 7.60
N GLU A 29 18.46 -15.96 7.86
CA GLU A 29 19.77 -15.98 7.17
C GLU A 29 20.60 -17.23 7.50
N HIS A 30 20.52 -17.72 8.73
CA HIS A 30 21.11 -18.99 9.14
C HIS A 30 20.42 -20.18 8.49
N SER A 31 19.10 -20.14 8.32
CA SER A 31 18.32 -21.20 7.68
C SER A 31 18.67 -21.32 6.19
N LEU A 32 18.72 -20.23 5.42
CA LEU A 32 19.10 -20.23 4.01
C LEU A 32 20.52 -20.75 3.76
N LYS A 33 21.48 -20.37 4.59
CA LYS A 33 22.85 -20.87 4.52
C LYS A 33 22.92 -22.36 4.82
N HIS A 34 22.16 -22.85 5.79
CA HIS A 34 22.07 -24.26 6.14
C HIS A 34 21.47 -25.08 5.00
N GLN A 35 20.37 -24.66 4.42
CA GLN A 35 19.75 -25.31 3.25
C GLN A 35 20.69 -25.36 2.05
N LEU A 36 21.43 -24.28 1.76
CA LEU A 36 22.42 -24.24 0.69
C LEU A 36 23.52 -25.29 0.91
N TRP A 37 24.02 -25.44 2.13
CA TRP A 37 25.02 -26.46 2.46
C TRP A 37 24.46 -27.88 2.31
N LEU A 38 23.23 -28.14 2.72
CA LEU A 38 22.57 -29.45 2.51
C LEU A 38 22.44 -29.79 1.02
N ILE A 39 22.05 -28.82 0.19
CA ILE A 39 21.97 -28.96 -1.27
C ILE A 39 23.35 -29.32 -1.86
N ILE A 40 24.40 -28.60 -1.49
CA ILE A 40 25.76 -28.85 -1.99
C ILE A 40 26.26 -30.24 -1.57
N ILE A 41 26.10 -30.60 -0.28
CA ILE A 41 26.52 -31.92 0.22
C ILE A 41 25.78 -33.03 -0.52
N THR A 42 24.45 -32.88 -0.66
CA THR A 42 23.64 -33.89 -1.36
C THR A 42 23.98 -34.00 -2.84
N ALA A 43 24.25 -32.89 -3.52
CA ALA A 43 24.69 -32.90 -4.92
C ALA A 43 26.02 -33.65 -5.09
N VAL A 44 26.98 -33.45 -4.18
CA VAL A 44 28.28 -34.18 -4.18
C VAL A 44 28.04 -35.67 -3.89
N LEU A 45 27.22 -36.01 -2.90
CA LEU A 45 26.91 -37.42 -2.58
C LEU A 45 26.16 -38.11 -3.71
N LEU A 46 25.23 -37.42 -4.37
CA LEU A 46 24.56 -37.93 -5.57
C LEU A 46 25.53 -38.20 -6.69
N ALA A 47 26.44 -37.27 -6.98
CA ALA A 47 27.50 -37.48 -8.01
C ALA A 47 28.38 -38.70 -7.67
N ILE A 48 28.77 -38.87 -6.42
CA ILE A 48 29.51 -40.04 -5.95
C ILE A 48 28.67 -41.32 -6.11
N ALA A 49 27.41 -41.31 -5.75
CA ALA A 49 26.51 -42.47 -5.90
C ALA A 49 26.36 -42.91 -7.37
N VAL A 50 26.19 -41.93 -8.29
CA VAL A 50 26.14 -42.20 -9.74
C VAL A 50 27.46 -42.74 -10.27
N LEU A 51 28.63 -42.23 -9.81
CA LEU A 51 29.94 -42.78 -10.16
C LEU A 51 30.14 -44.20 -9.65
N ILE A 52 29.65 -44.56 -8.47
CA ILE A 52 29.67 -45.89 -7.90
C ILE A 52 28.79 -46.86 -8.73
N GLU A 53 27.61 -46.43 -9.17
CA GLU A 53 26.65 -47.22 -9.96
C GLU A 53 27.23 -47.55 -11.34
N HIS A 54 27.85 -46.58 -12.03
CA HIS A 54 28.36 -46.73 -13.37
C HIS A 54 29.79 -47.30 -13.42
N ASP A 55 30.50 -47.35 -12.27
CA ASP A 55 31.88 -47.83 -12.07
C ASP A 55 32.84 -47.60 -13.29
N PRO A 56 33.00 -46.34 -13.77
CA PRO A 56 33.81 -46.05 -14.96
C PRO A 56 35.30 -46.35 -14.76
N LEU A 57 35.75 -46.60 -13.53
CA LEU A 57 37.14 -46.87 -13.17
C LEU A 57 37.36 -48.34 -12.77
N SER A 58 36.34 -49.20 -12.88
CA SER A 58 36.38 -50.63 -12.48
C SER A 58 36.98 -50.85 -11.08
N ILE A 59 36.70 -49.96 -10.16
CA ILE A 59 37.20 -50.00 -8.78
C ILE A 59 36.46 -51.07 -7.97
N ILE A 60 35.18 -51.31 -8.29
CA ILE A 60 34.32 -52.27 -7.62
C ILE A 60 34.23 -53.51 -8.47
N HIS A 61 34.92 -54.57 -8.07
CA HIS A 61 35.04 -55.84 -8.82
C HIS A 61 33.76 -56.68 -8.90
N TYR A 62 32.65 -56.26 -8.23
CA TYR A 62 31.36 -56.95 -8.24
C TYR A 62 30.23 -55.96 -8.47
N PRO A 63 29.29 -56.25 -9.37
CA PRO A 63 28.10 -55.39 -9.53
C PRO A 63 27.31 -55.36 -8.23
N LEU A 64 26.98 -54.14 -7.76
CA LEU A 64 26.19 -53.94 -6.56
C LEU A 64 24.77 -54.53 -6.73
N ASN A 65 24.29 -55.24 -5.72
CA ASN A 65 22.91 -55.71 -5.70
C ASN A 65 21.96 -54.52 -5.51
N LYS A 66 20.72 -54.60 -6.03
CA LYS A 66 19.67 -53.57 -5.89
C LYS A 66 19.53 -53.00 -4.46
N TRP A 67 19.64 -53.87 -3.43
CA TRP A 67 19.59 -53.44 -2.03
C TRP A 67 20.81 -52.62 -1.58
N GLN A 68 21.99 -52.97 -2.07
CA GLN A 68 23.19 -52.19 -1.78
C GLN A 68 23.15 -50.84 -2.49
N LEU A 69 22.66 -50.83 -3.73
CA LEU A 69 22.48 -49.59 -4.49
C LEU A 69 21.43 -48.69 -3.82
N LEU A 70 20.29 -49.24 -3.36
CA LEU A 70 19.32 -48.48 -2.58
C LEU A 70 19.96 -47.84 -1.36
N LEU A 71 20.80 -48.54 -0.60
CA LEU A 71 21.46 -47.96 0.59
C LEU A 71 22.38 -46.78 0.22
N VAL A 72 23.07 -46.85 -0.91
CA VAL A 72 23.93 -45.75 -1.39
C VAL A 72 23.11 -44.51 -1.72
N TYR A 73 21.95 -44.65 -2.37
CA TYR A 73 21.10 -43.51 -2.71
C TYR A 73 20.20 -43.07 -1.55
N LEU A 74 19.90 -43.92 -0.58
CA LEU A 74 19.09 -43.60 0.57
C LEU A 74 19.74 -42.54 1.49
N VAL A 75 21.09 -42.54 1.56
CA VAL A 75 21.83 -41.56 2.38
C VAL A 75 21.62 -40.15 1.87
N PRO A 76 21.95 -39.78 0.60
CA PRO A 76 21.69 -38.43 0.09
C PRO A 76 20.18 -38.12 0.06
N TYR A 77 19.30 -39.11 -0.19
CA TYR A 77 17.85 -38.91 -0.15
C TYR A 77 17.35 -38.47 1.22
N LEU A 78 17.78 -39.15 2.29
CA LEU A 78 17.37 -38.78 3.67
C LEU A 78 17.98 -37.47 4.13
N ILE A 79 19.20 -37.13 3.70
CA ILE A 79 19.85 -35.86 4.04
C ILE A 79 19.04 -34.68 3.50
N ILE A 80 18.66 -34.74 2.21
CA ILE A 80 17.94 -33.64 1.56
C ILE A 80 16.44 -33.65 1.80
N GLY A 81 15.87 -34.86 1.96
CA GLY A 81 14.42 -35.05 2.02
C GLY A 81 13.83 -35.04 3.43
N HIS A 82 14.65 -34.98 4.49
CA HIS A 82 14.14 -35.17 5.86
C HIS A 82 13.07 -34.12 6.24
N GLU A 83 13.27 -32.86 5.84
CA GLU A 83 12.34 -31.76 6.11
C GLU A 83 11.04 -31.95 5.34
N THR A 84 11.14 -32.20 4.02
CA THR A 84 9.96 -32.48 3.16
C THR A 84 9.14 -33.69 3.65
N LEU A 85 9.82 -34.76 4.08
CA LEU A 85 9.16 -35.96 4.63
C LEU A 85 8.48 -35.67 5.98
N HIS A 86 9.11 -34.85 6.81
CA HIS A 86 8.55 -34.43 8.09
C HIS A 86 7.28 -33.57 7.88
N GLU A 87 7.34 -32.59 7.01
CA GLU A 87 6.20 -31.71 6.70
C GLU A 87 5.05 -32.46 6.01
N ALA A 88 5.38 -33.44 5.13
CA ALA A 88 4.38 -34.34 4.57
C ALA A 88 3.67 -35.15 5.66
N TRP A 89 4.41 -35.65 6.65
CA TRP A 89 3.84 -36.39 7.78
C TRP A 89 3.00 -35.51 8.69
N GLU A 90 3.46 -34.30 8.97
CA GLU A 90 2.72 -33.32 9.75
C GLU A 90 1.42 -32.90 9.06
N GLY A 91 1.44 -32.65 7.74
CA GLY A 91 0.26 -32.38 6.94
C GLY A 91 -0.79 -33.50 7.01
N ILE A 92 -0.35 -34.76 6.95
CA ILE A 92 -1.25 -35.92 7.13
C ILE A 92 -1.92 -35.89 8.52
N THR A 93 -1.16 -35.64 9.57
CA THR A 93 -1.67 -35.61 10.95
C THR A 93 -2.61 -34.45 11.23
N LYS A 94 -2.43 -33.30 10.56
CA LYS A 94 -3.29 -32.13 10.65
C LYS A 94 -4.51 -32.18 9.73
N GLY A 95 -4.62 -33.21 8.86
CA GLY A 95 -5.73 -33.35 7.91
C GLY A 95 -5.55 -32.59 6.58
N GLU A 96 -4.37 -32.02 6.35
CA GLU A 96 -3.97 -31.35 5.09
C GLU A 96 -3.19 -32.31 4.19
N MET A 97 -3.82 -33.43 3.83
CA MET A 97 -3.18 -34.56 3.15
C MET A 97 -2.74 -34.27 1.69
N PHE A 98 -3.12 -33.16 1.09
CA PHE A 98 -2.89 -32.91 -0.34
C PHE A 98 -2.04 -31.66 -0.57
N ASN A 99 -0.96 -31.47 0.23
CA ASN A 99 0.02 -30.43 0.03
C ASN A 99 1.16 -30.90 -0.92
N GLU A 100 2.03 -29.98 -1.32
CA GLU A 100 3.16 -30.23 -2.21
C GLU A 100 4.17 -31.22 -1.63
N HIS A 101 4.47 -31.12 -0.33
CA HIS A 101 5.40 -32.02 0.38
C HIS A 101 4.90 -33.48 0.36
N PHE A 102 3.58 -33.69 0.50
CA PHE A 102 2.97 -35.01 0.38
C PHE A 102 3.10 -35.59 -1.03
N LEU A 103 2.82 -34.77 -2.07
CA LEU A 103 2.94 -35.20 -3.46
C LEU A 103 4.39 -35.60 -3.81
N MET A 104 5.36 -34.75 -3.39
CA MET A 104 6.78 -35.00 -3.61
C MET A 104 7.27 -36.25 -2.86
N SER A 105 6.83 -36.42 -1.61
CA SER A 105 7.18 -37.59 -0.80
C SER A 105 6.67 -38.88 -1.43
N ILE A 106 5.39 -38.93 -1.87
CA ILE A 106 4.83 -40.12 -2.54
C ILE A 106 5.58 -40.42 -3.84
N ALA A 107 5.85 -39.40 -4.65
CA ALA A 107 6.50 -39.57 -5.94
C ALA A 107 7.94 -40.09 -5.78
N THR A 108 8.71 -39.55 -4.84
CA THR A 108 10.12 -39.93 -4.63
C THR A 108 10.25 -41.28 -3.91
N ILE A 109 9.40 -41.57 -2.92
CA ILE A 109 9.33 -42.92 -2.30
C ILE A 109 8.90 -43.95 -3.34
N GLY A 110 7.92 -43.62 -4.19
CA GLY A 110 7.49 -44.46 -5.29
C GLY A 110 8.62 -44.76 -6.28
N ALA A 111 9.44 -43.78 -6.63
CA ALA A 111 10.60 -43.94 -7.48
C ALA A 111 11.68 -44.87 -6.86
N LEU A 112 11.91 -44.76 -5.54
CA LEU A 112 12.78 -45.70 -4.80
C LEU A 112 12.23 -47.14 -4.79
N CYS A 113 10.89 -47.31 -4.74
CA CYS A 113 10.26 -48.62 -4.67
C CYS A 113 10.12 -49.29 -6.05
N ILE A 114 10.02 -48.53 -7.14
CA ILE A 114 9.69 -49.07 -8.48
C ILE A 114 10.71 -50.06 -8.99
N GLY A 115 12.00 -49.88 -8.68
CA GLY A 115 13.11 -50.75 -9.08
C GLY A 115 13.02 -52.20 -8.54
N PHE A 116 12.13 -52.46 -7.55
CA PHE A 116 11.89 -53.81 -7.01
C PHE A 116 10.73 -54.52 -7.72
N LEU A 117 10.01 -53.83 -8.61
CA LEU A 117 8.96 -54.47 -9.40
C LEU A 117 9.53 -55.35 -10.50
N PRO A 118 8.84 -56.47 -10.88
CA PRO A 118 9.29 -57.33 -11.98
C PRO A 118 9.38 -56.55 -13.31
N GLY A 119 10.56 -56.58 -13.95
CA GLY A 119 10.77 -55.95 -15.23
C GLY A 119 10.98 -54.41 -15.17
N ALA A 120 11.12 -53.85 -13.97
CA ALA A 120 11.45 -52.45 -13.80
C ALA A 120 12.97 -52.19 -13.71
N GLU A 121 13.40 -51.07 -14.25
CA GLU A 121 14.73 -50.50 -14.01
C GLU A 121 14.76 -49.75 -12.67
N THR A 122 15.95 -49.51 -12.14
CA THR A 122 16.13 -48.78 -10.87
C THR A 122 16.14 -47.28 -11.15
N GLU A 123 15.26 -46.53 -10.47
CA GLU A 123 15.10 -45.08 -10.61
C GLU A 123 15.58 -44.35 -9.33
N PHE A 124 16.61 -44.93 -8.65
CA PHE A 124 17.13 -44.36 -7.39
C PHE A 124 17.77 -42.98 -7.58
N PRO A 125 18.59 -42.74 -8.64
CA PRO A 125 19.16 -41.43 -8.91
C PRO A 125 18.05 -40.36 -9.08
N GLU A 126 16.97 -40.72 -9.77
CA GLU A 126 15.87 -39.82 -10.05
C GLU A 126 15.16 -39.38 -8.76
N ALA A 127 14.94 -40.29 -7.81
CA ALA A 127 14.33 -39.96 -6.53
C ALA A 127 15.12 -38.90 -5.74
N VAL A 128 16.45 -39.05 -5.70
CA VAL A 128 17.34 -38.08 -5.01
C VAL A 128 17.37 -36.76 -5.78
N PHE A 129 17.43 -36.83 -7.12
CA PHE A 129 17.48 -35.65 -7.97
C PHE A 129 16.20 -34.80 -7.85
N VAL A 130 15.02 -35.46 -7.88
CA VAL A 130 13.74 -34.78 -7.71
C VAL A 130 13.69 -34.03 -6.37
N MET A 131 14.10 -34.69 -5.28
CA MET A 131 14.12 -34.07 -3.95
C MET A 131 15.15 -32.93 -3.88
N LEU A 132 16.32 -33.09 -4.49
CA LEU A 132 17.35 -32.05 -4.56
C LEU A 132 16.85 -30.80 -5.31
N PHE A 133 16.21 -30.97 -6.47
CA PHE A 133 15.68 -29.86 -7.24
C PHE A 133 14.48 -29.21 -6.56
N PHE A 134 13.65 -29.97 -5.86
CA PHE A 134 12.59 -29.43 -5.03
C PHE A 134 13.16 -28.49 -3.95
N GLN A 135 14.19 -28.93 -3.22
CA GLN A 135 14.86 -28.09 -2.21
C GLN A 135 15.56 -26.87 -2.80
N ILE A 136 16.07 -26.95 -4.03
CA ILE A 136 16.58 -25.76 -4.75
C ILE A 136 15.42 -24.78 -5.01
N GLY A 137 14.25 -25.28 -5.38
CA GLY A 137 13.03 -24.48 -5.55
C GLY A 137 12.64 -23.75 -4.26
N GLU A 138 12.55 -24.45 -3.14
CA GLU A 138 12.27 -23.93 -1.80
C GLU A 138 13.29 -22.85 -1.37
N LEU A 139 14.59 -23.09 -1.63
CA LEU A 139 15.63 -22.10 -1.34
C LEU A 139 15.42 -20.80 -2.12
N PHE A 140 15.06 -20.89 -3.42
CA PHE A 140 14.75 -19.71 -4.24
C PHE A 140 13.48 -19.01 -3.78
N GLU A 141 12.49 -19.75 -3.32
CA GLU A 141 11.26 -19.23 -2.74
C GLU A 141 11.54 -18.39 -1.48
N GLY A 142 12.22 -18.99 -0.49
CA GLY A 142 12.59 -18.30 0.74
C GLY A 142 13.44 -17.05 0.49
N TYR A 143 14.41 -17.13 -0.45
CA TYR A 143 15.20 -15.97 -0.85
C TYR A 143 14.36 -14.85 -1.48
N ALA A 144 13.41 -15.20 -2.34
CA ALA A 144 12.57 -14.22 -3.03
C ALA A 144 11.54 -13.59 -2.07
N GLU A 145 10.98 -14.38 -1.16
CA GLU A 145 10.08 -13.91 -0.11
C GLU A 145 10.82 -12.97 0.86
N GLY A 146 11.99 -13.36 1.35
CA GLY A 146 12.85 -12.52 2.19
C GLY A 146 13.18 -11.20 1.50
N LYS A 147 13.59 -11.21 0.23
CA LYS A 147 13.88 -9.98 -0.51
C LYS A 147 12.67 -9.10 -0.77
N SER A 148 11.48 -9.68 -0.88
CA SER A 148 10.24 -8.92 -0.99
C SER A 148 9.87 -8.28 0.35
N ARG A 149 10.03 -9.01 1.45
CA ARG A 149 9.87 -8.51 2.82
C ARG A 149 10.91 -7.44 3.14
N ASP A 150 12.18 -7.61 2.77
CA ASP A 150 13.23 -6.58 2.92
C ASP A 150 12.90 -5.29 2.17
N SER A 151 12.24 -5.38 1.03
CA SER A 151 11.80 -4.20 0.28
C SER A 151 10.69 -3.43 1.00
N ILE A 152 9.90 -4.11 1.82
CA ILE A 152 8.92 -3.53 2.74
C ILE A 152 9.63 -3.08 4.03
N ALA A 153 10.59 -3.86 4.53
CA ALA A 153 11.40 -3.53 5.71
C ALA A 153 12.29 -2.29 5.50
N HIS A 154 12.69 -1.96 4.26
CA HIS A 154 13.32 -0.65 3.97
C HIS A 154 12.38 0.55 4.23
N LEU A 155 11.06 0.33 4.29
CA LEU A 155 10.12 1.31 4.82
C LEU A 155 10.19 1.36 6.36
N MET A 156 10.56 0.25 7.00
CA MET A 156 10.81 0.20 8.46
C MET A 156 12.11 0.91 8.85
N ASP A 157 13.04 1.14 7.93
CA ASP A 157 14.21 2.00 8.15
C ASP A 157 13.83 3.48 8.40
N ILE A 158 12.53 3.82 8.27
CA ILE A 158 11.98 5.12 8.71
C ILE A 158 11.88 5.18 10.24
N ARG A 159 11.83 4.05 10.96
CA ARG A 159 11.69 4.00 12.41
C ARG A 159 12.90 4.65 13.09
N PRO A 160 12.69 5.62 13.97
CA PRO A 160 13.75 6.19 14.77
C PRO A 160 14.08 5.28 15.98
N ASP A 161 15.36 5.08 16.24
CA ASP A 161 15.82 4.20 17.32
C ASP A 161 15.93 4.91 18.67
N ILE A 162 16.20 6.22 18.66
CA ILE A 162 16.51 7.02 19.86
C ILE A 162 15.80 8.37 19.79
N ALA A 163 15.31 8.84 20.94
CA ALA A 163 14.83 10.19 21.16
C ALA A 163 15.66 10.89 22.22
N HIS A 164 16.10 12.13 21.94
CA HIS A 164 16.83 12.98 22.88
C HIS A 164 15.85 13.88 23.64
N VAL A 165 15.45 13.48 24.84
CA VAL A 165 14.49 14.23 25.67
C VAL A 165 15.20 15.23 26.57
N GLU A 166 14.70 16.47 26.62
CA GLU A 166 15.16 17.51 27.52
C GLU A 166 14.54 17.31 28.90
N THR A 167 15.38 16.95 29.90
CA THR A 167 14.91 16.75 31.27
C THR A 167 14.97 18.07 32.05
N ASN A 168 13.81 18.60 32.45
CA ASN A 168 13.72 19.73 33.37
C ASN A 168 14.12 19.30 34.79
N SER A 169 15.39 19.40 35.16
CA SER A 169 15.78 19.30 36.54
C SER A 169 15.56 20.67 37.21
N GLN A 170 14.58 20.75 38.09
CA GLN A 170 14.22 21.98 38.86
C GLN A 170 15.34 22.50 39.78
N LEU A 171 16.57 21.98 39.72
CA LEU A 171 17.65 22.32 40.62
C LEU A 171 18.92 22.92 40.03
N SER A 172 19.01 23.14 38.70
CA SER A 172 20.19 23.85 38.18
C SER A 172 19.86 24.67 36.94
N THR A 173 20.03 25.97 37.07
CA THR A 173 19.76 27.01 36.05
C THR A 173 20.76 27.05 34.88
N LEU A 174 21.58 26.04 34.65
CA LEU A 174 22.68 26.11 33.69
C LEU A 174 23.00 24.83 32.87
N ASN A 175 22.33 23.69 33.08
CA ASN A 175 22.52 22.52 32.21
C ASN A 175 21.23 21.69 32.09
N SER A 176 20.49 21.89 31.02
CA SER A 176 19.49 20.90 30.57
C SER A 176 20.25 19.64 30.18
N GLN A 177 20.07 18.53 30.94
CA GLN A 177 20.65 17.26 30.59
C GLN A 177 19.76 16.59 29.54
N LEU A 178 20.34 16.31 28.40
CA LEU A 178 19.73 15.46 27.40
C LEU A 178 19.78 14.00 27.87
N LYS A 179 18.65 13.33 27.83
CA LYS A 179 18.55 11.90 28.12
C LYS A 179 18.16 11.17 26.86
N ASP A 180 18.98 10.21 26.46
CA ASP A 180 18.68 9.31 25.36
C ASP A 180 17.69 8.24 25.84
N VAL A 181 16.56 8.16 25.21
CA VAL A 181 15.48 7.22 25.56
C VAL A 181 14.90 6.58 24.30
N SER A 182 14.25 5.42 24.46
CA SER A 182 13.43 4.86 23.37
C SER A 182 12.27 5.80 23.06
N PRO A 183 11.94 6.06 21.78
CA PRO A 183 10.79 6.86 21.39
C PRO A 183 9.47 6.41 22.05
N GLU A 184 9.32 5.13 22.35
CA GLU A 184 8.16 4.55 23.02
C GLU A 184 7.95 5.06 24.46
N SER A 185 9.02 5.52 25.09
CA SER A 185 8.99 6.03 26.48
C SER A 185 8.73 7.53 26.57
N VAL A 186 8.63 8.23 25.43
CA VAL A 186 8.42 9.69 25.37
C VAL A 186 6.93 9.99 25.45
N GLY A 187 6.56 10.82 26.42
CA GLY A 187 5.18 11.27 26.62
C GLY A 187 4.77 12.42 25.71
N VAL A 188 3.46 12.63 25.58
CA VAL A 188 2.90 13.79 24.86
C VAL A 188 3.18 15.07 25.64
N GLY A 189 3.66 16.11 24.94
CA GLY A 189 4.03 17.41 25.52
C GLY A 189 5.49 17.50 25.99
N GLU A 190 6.26 16.43 25.95
CA GLU A 190 7.70 16.47 26.23
C GLU A 190 8.46 17.17 25.10
N ILE A 191 9.61 17.74 25.46
CA ILE A 191 10.49 18.43 24.50
C ILE A 191 11.59 17.49 24.08
N ILE A 192 11.69 17.27 22.77
CA ILE A 192 12.76 16.48 22.15
C ILE A 192 13.68 17.39 21.33
N ILE A 193 14.97 17.02 21.26
CA ILE A 193 15.97 17.71 20.45
C ILE A 193 16.35 16.83 19.29
N ILE A 194 16.33 17.38 18.07
CA ILE A 194 16.63 16.69 16.82
C ILE A 194 17.81 17.39 16.16
N ARG A 195 18.92 16.68 16.01
CA ARG A 195 20.14 17.20 15.41
C ARG A 195 20.17 16.98 13.90
N PRO A 196 20.99 17.73 13.16
CA PRO A 196 21.24 17.44 11.75
C PRO A 196 21.70 16.00 11.52
N GLY A 197 21.09 15.32 10.54
CA GLY A 197 21.34 13.93 10.22
C GLY A 197 20.49 12.93 11.01
N GLU A 198 19.75 13.36 12.03
CA GLU A 198 18.89 12.49 12.83
C GLU A 198 17.48 12.39 12.25
N LYS A 199 16.84 11.23 12.48
CA LYS A 199 15.41 11.04 12.17
C LYS A 199 14.55 11.70 13.26
N VAL A 200 13.45 12.33 12.86
CA VAL A 200 12.44 12.86 13.78
C VAL A 200 11.78 11.70 14.53
N PRO A 201 11.92 11.60 15.86
CA PRO A 201 11.46 10.41 16.58
C PRO A 201 9.95 10.35 16.81
N LEU A 202 9.29 11.49 16.98
CA LEU A 202 7.84 11.59 17.21
C LEU A 202 7.25 12.79 16.47
N ASP A 203 5.95 12.74 16.21
CA ASP A 203 5.21 13.87 15.67
C ASP A 203 5.16 15.00 16.70
N GLY A 204 5.33 16.25 16.26
CA GLY A 204 5.34 17.39 17.16
C GLY A 204 5.35 18.75 16.46
N VAL A 205 5.44 19.81 17.26
CA VAL A 205 5.50 21.21 16.78
C VAL A 205 6.85 21.81 17.16
N ILE A 206 7.50 22.49 16.23
CA ILE A 206 8.78 23.17 16.45
C ILE A 206 8.56 24.35 17.40
N ILE A 207 9.27 24.38 18.53
CA ILE A 207 9.25 25.46 19.49
C ILE A 207 10.48 26.37 19.37
N GLU A 208 11.58 25.84 18.79
CA GLU A 208 12.81 26.60 18.58
C GLU A 208 13.64 25.95 17.45
N GLY A 209 14.28 26.78 16.63
CA GLY A 209 15.13 26.34 15.52
C GLY A 209 14.45 26.44 14.15
N THR A 210 15.26 26.39 13.11
CA THR A 210 14.85 26.33 11.69
C THR A 210 15.71 25.30 10.99
N SER A 211 15.13 24.55 10.06
CA SER A 211 15.85 23.52 9.31
C SER A 211 15.15 23.18 8.00
N ALA A 212 15.76 22.28 7.23
CA ALA A 212 15.12 21.58 6.12
C ALA A 212 14.96 20.10 6.48
N LEU A 213 13.79 19.53 6.24
CA LEU A 213 13.48 18.13 6.48
C LEU A 213 13.47 17.34 5.17
N ASN A 214 14.20 16.23 5.13
CA ASN A 214 14.10 15.28 4.04
C ASN A 214 12.92 14.34 4.30
N THR A 215 11.91 14.43 3.43
CA THR A 215 10.67 13.65 3.50
C THR A 215 10.61 12.49 2.50
N VAL A 216 11.69 12.26 1.72
CA VAL A 216 11.75 11.27 0.63
C VAL A 216 11.25 9.89 1.05
N ALA A 217 11.61 9.45 2.24
CA ALA A 217 11.24 8.13 2.75
C ALA A 217 9.74 7.99 3.03
N LEU A 218 9.03 9.09 3.32
CA LEU A 218 7.61 9.13 3.61
C LEU A 218 6.78 9.46 2.36
N THR A 219 7.12 10.56 1.70
CA THR A 219 6.32 11.12 0.59
C THR A 219 6.84 10.72 -0.79
N GLY A 220 8.10 10.28 -0.88
CA GLY A 220 8.79 10.04 -2.15
C GLY A 220 9.21 11.33 -2.88
N GLU A 221 9.08 12.50 -2.24
CA GLU A 221 9.49 13.79 -2.81
C GLU A 221 10.99 14.04 -2.58
N SER A 222 11.70 14.37 -3.65
CA SER A 222 13.16 14.61 -3.59
C SER A 222 13.54 16.00 -3.06
N LEU A 223 12.59 16.93 -3.00
CA LEU A 223 12.85 18.28 -2.50
C LEU A 223 12.68 18.32 -0.98
N PRO A 224 13.68 18.79 -0.22
CA PRO A 224 13.52 19.00 1.21
C PRO A 224 12.45 20.06 1.51
N ARG A 225 11.73 19.87 2.62
CA ARG A 225 10.75 20.85 3.14
C ARG A 225 11.41 21.74 4.17
N ASP A 226 11.42 23.05 3.93
CA ASP A 226 11.86 24.03 4.93
C ASP A 226 10.84 24.12 6.07
N VAL A 227 11.34 24.21 7.31
CA VAL A 227 10.51 24.25 8.53
C VAL A 227 11.02 25.32 9.50
N ASN A 228 10.07 26.01 10.13
CA ASN A 228 10.28 27.10 11.05
C ASN A 228 9.55 26.87 12.40
N VAL A 229 9.75 27.78 13.35
CA VAL A 229 9.05 27.75 14.63
C VAL A 229 7.53 27.87 14.39
N GLY A 230 6.77 26.94 14.99
CA GLY A 230 5.32 26.81 14.83
C GLY A 230 4.89 25.77 13.80
N ASP A 231 5.80 25.29 12.94
CA ASP A 231 5.48 24.25 11.97
C ASP A 231 5.39 22.87 12.63
N GLU A 232 4.53 22.02 12.07
CA GLU A 232 4.44 20.61 12.44
C GLU A 232 5.55 19.80 11.79
N VAL A 233 6.17 18.93 12.57
CA VAL A 233 7.12 17.92 12.11
C VAL A 233 6.57 16.52 12.32
N ILE A 234 6.91 15.64 11.39
CA ILE A 234 6.39 14.28 11.31
C ILE A 234 7.52 13.30 11.59
N SER A 235 7.22 12.28 12.41
CA SER A 235 8.16 11.20 12.71
C SER A 235 8.62 10.51 11.41
N GLY A 236 9.90 10.10 11.38
CA GLY A 236 10.53 9.44 10.24
C GLY A 236 11.14 10.34 9.19
N CYS A 237 10.89 11.66 9.19
CA CYS A 237 11.66 12.62 8.39
C CYS A 237 13.09 12.73 8.90
N VAL A 238 14.05 13.02 8.01
CA VAL A 238 15.45 13.25 8.41
C VAL A 238 15.72 14.75 8.46
N ASN A 239 16.21 15.24 9.60
CA ASN A 239 16.62 16.62 9.79
C ASN A 239 17.95 16.88 9.05
N LEU A 240 18.03 17.91 8.18
CA LEU A 240 19.20 18.11 7.32
C LEU A 240 20.20 19.16 7.84
N SER A 241 19.75 20.26 8.45
CA SER A 241 20.64 21.42 8.65
C SER A 241 20.67 21.98 10.08
N GLY A 242 19.55 22.41 10.63
CA GLY A 242 19.47 23.07 11.93
C GLY A 242 19.16 22.11 13.09
N VAL A 243 19.47 22.51 14.32
CA VAL A 243 18.97 21.80 15.51
C VAL A 243 17.55 22.26 15.77
N LEU A 244 16.64 21.32 15.91
CA LEU A 244 15.22 21.56 16.20
C LEU A 244 14.89 21.18 17.63
N ARG A 245 14.18 22.04 18.37
CA ARG A 245 13.48 21.70 19.60
C ARG A 245 12.00 21.54 19.29
N VAL A 246 11.48 20.37 19.54
CA VAL A 246 10.14 19.97 19.15
C VAL A 246 9.35 19.54 20.38
N ARG A 247 8.12 20.03 20.53
CA ARG A 247 7.19 19.56 21.54
C ARG A 247 6.34 18.45 20.92
N THR A 248 6.38 17.26 21.51
CA THR A 248 5.63 16.09 21.04
C THR A 248 4.12 16.30 21.14
N THR A 249 3.40 15.92 20.09
CA THR A 249 1.93 16.03 20.01
C THR A 249 1.24 14.68 20.11
N LYS A 250 1.94 13.60 19.79
CA LYS A 250 1.40 12.22 19.81
C LYS A 250 2.37 11.26 20.53
N ALA A 251 1.82 10.20 21.14
CA ALA A 251 2.61 9.10 21.64
C ALA A 251 3.18 8.27 20.48
N PHE A 252 4.24 7.48 20.72
CA PHE A 252 4.93 6.71 19.66
C PHE A 252 3.98 5.79 18.89
N GLY A 253 3.10 5.04 19.57
CA GLY A 253 2.12 4.14 18.92
C GLY A 253 1.08 4.86 18.04
N GLU A 254 0.86 6.16 18.29
CA GLU A 254 -0.04 7.01 17.50
C GLU A 254 0.71 7.87 16.48
N SER A 255 2.05 7.78 16.44
CA SER A 255 2.89 8.53 15.51
C SER A 255 2.64 8.10 14.07
N THR A 256 2.91 9.02 13.15
CA THR A 256 2.75 8.78 11.71
C THR A 256 3.56 7.58 11.24
N VAL A 257 4.81 7.43 11.69
CA VAL A 257 5.65 6.28 11.37
C VAL A 257 5.04 4.97 11.85
N SER A 258 4.59 4.89 13.12
CA SER A 258 3.99 3.66 13.66
C SER A 258 2.74 3.25 12.88
N LYS A 259 1.90 4.21 12.48
CA LYS A 259 0.72 3.95 11.65
C LYS A 259 1.09 3.45 10.26
N ILE A 260 2.08 4.06 9.62
CA ILE A 260 2.56 3.63 8.28
C ILE A 260 3.09 2.19 8.36
N ILE A 261 3.92 1.88 9.35
CA ILE A 261 4.47 0.55 9.55
C ILE A 261 3.34 -0.47 9.72
N SER A 262 2.39 -0.22 10.64
CA SER A 262 1.27 -1.14 10.88
C SER A 262 0.38 -1.33 9.64
N LEU A 263 0.16 -0.29 8.84
CA LEU A 263 -0.60 -0.40 7.58
C LEU A 263 0.09 -1.27 6.55
N VAL A 264 1.42 -1.17 6.45
CA VAL A 264 2.23 -1.96 5.51
C VAL A 264 2.32 -3.43 5.97
N GLU A 265 2.53 -3.69 7.26
CA GLU A 265 2.54 -5.02 7.83
C GLU A 265 1.20 -5.74 7.63
N ASN A 266 0.09 -5.07 7.97
CA ASN A 266 -1.25 -5.63 7.83
C ASN A 266 -1.71 -5.73 6.37
N ALA A 267 -1.08 -5.02 5.42
CA ALA A 267 -1.44 -5.11 4.01
C ALA A 267 -1.23 -6.51 3.41
N GLY A 268 -0.28 -7.28 3.97
CA GLY A 268 -0.03 -8.67 3.58
C GLY A 268 -1.13 -9.65 3.96
N GLU A 269 -1.91 -9.37 5.00
CA GLU A 269 -2.96 -10.28 5.47
C GLU A 269 -4.22 -10.27 4.59
N ARG A 270 -4.48 -9.18 3.87
CA ARG A 270 -5.66 -9.03 2.99
C ARG A 270 -5.39 -9.58 1.61
N LYS A 271 -5.62 -10.88 1.44
CA LYS A 271 -5.38 -11.60 0.17
C LYS A 271 -6.19 -11.04 -1.00
N SER A 272 -5.56 -10.92 -2.15
CA SER A 272 -6.22 -10.54 -3.40
C SER A 272 -7.26 -11.58 -3.86
N GLN A 273 -8.16 -11.19 -4.77
CA GLN A 273 -9.07 -12.14 -5.41
C GLN A 273 -8.29 -13.21 -6.19
N SER A 274 -7.17 -12.83 -6.80
CA SER A 274 -6.28 -13.76 -7.52
C SER A 274 -5.63 -14.78 -6.59
N GLU A 275 -5.15 -14.36 -5.42
CA GLU A 275 -4.60 -15.26 -4.39
C GLU A 275 -5.66 -16.19 -3.82
N THR A 276 -6.85 -15.65 -3.51
CA THR A 276 -7.98 -16.45 -3.03
C THR A 276 -8.42 -17.48 -4.08
N PHE A 277 -8.40 -17.11 -5.37
CA PHE A 277 -8.68 -18.03 -6.47
C PHE A 277 -7.63 -19.14 -6.53
N ILE A 278 -6.34 -18.84 -6.44
CA ILE A 278 -5.26 -19.83 -6.49
C ILE A 278 -5.35 -20.79 -5.31
N THR A 279 -5.58 -20.30 -4.09
CA THR A 279 -5.76 -21.17 -2.91
C THR A 279 -6.96 -22.09 -3.07
N ARG A 280 -8.08 -21.59 -3.57
CA ARG A 280 -9.28 -22.39 -3.85
C ARG A 280 -9.05 -23.38 -5.00
N PHE A 281 -8.35 -22.97 -6.05
CA PHE A 281 -7.96 -23.83 -7.17
C PHE A 281 -7.07 -24.97 -6.70
N ALA A 282 -6.02 -24.70 -5.93
CA ALA A 282 -5.12 -25.72 -5.39
C ALA A 282 -5.87 -26.78 -4.56
N ARG A 283 -6.80 -26.35 -3.71
CA ARG A 283 -7.62 -27.26 -2.88
C ARG A 283 -8.46 -28.24 -3.70
N VAL A 284 -8.92 -27.85 -4.88
CA VAL A 284 -9.72 -28.71 -5.78
C VAL A 284 -8.82 -29.47 -6.77
N TYR A 285 -7.80 -28.82 -7.26
CA TYR A 285 -6.88 -29.34 -8.28
C TYR A 285 -6.07 -30.54 -7.75
N THR A 286 -5.49 -30.44 -6.56
CA THR A 286 -4.60 -31.47 -6.02
C THR A 286 -5.27 -32.84 -5.85
N PRO A 287 -6.48 -32.97 -5.25
CA PRO A 287 -7.19 -34.23 -5.24
C PRO A 287 -7.48 -34.80 -6.63
N ILE A 288 -7.88 -33.95 -7.58
CA ILE A 288 -8.15 -34.39 -8.97
C ILE A 288 -6.88 -35.00 -9.59
N VAL A 289 -5.74 -34.35 -9.40
CA VAL A 289 -4.44 -34.84 -9.88
C VAL A 289 -4.08 -36.18 -9.27
N VAL A 290 -4.23 -36.36 -7.96
CA VAL A 290 -3.94 -37.61 -7.27
C VAL A 290 -4.79 -38.74 -7.81
N PHE A 291 -6.11 -38.52 -7.95
CA PHE A 291 -6.99 -39.53 -8.53
C PHE A 291 -6.70 -39.82 -10.02
N ALA A 292 -6.33 -38.79 -10.80
CA ALA A 292 -5.90 -38.96 -12.18
C ALA A 292 -4.60 -39.78 -12.30
N ALA A 293 -3.64 -39.53 -11.43
CA ALA A 293 -2.39 -40.32 -11.37
C ALA A 293 -2.67 -41.78 -10.98
N LEU A 294 -3.56 -42.02 -10.01
CA LEU A 294 -3.99 -43.36 -9.63
C LEU A 294 -4.68 -44.07 -10.80
N ALA A 295 -5.57 -43.41 -11.50
CA ALA A 295 -6.24 -43.92 -12.69
C ALA A 295 -5.23 -44.25 -13.80
N LEU A 296 -4.20 -43.37 -14.00
CA LEU A 296 -3.12 -43.56 -14.98
C LEU A 296 -2.26 -44.79 -14.64
N ALA A 297 -2.04 -45.10 -13.36
CA ALA A 297 -1.32 -46.29 -12.93
C ALA A 297 -2.14 -47.59 -13.13
N ILE A 298 -3.44 -47.56 -12.87
CA ILE A 298 -4.28 -48.75 -12.79
C ILE A 298 -4.94 -49.08 -14.13
N ILE A 299 -5.60 -48.12 -14.80
CA ILE A 299 -6.44 -48.38 -15.97
C ILE A 299 -5.66 -49.05 -17.11
N PRO A 300 -4.50 -48.50 -17.57
CA PRO A 300 -3.77 -49.15 -18.67
C PRO A 300 -3.21 -50.51 -18.31
N THR A 301 -2.89 -50.73 -17.02
CA THR A 301 -2.45 -52.03 -16.50
C THR A 301 -3.52 -53.11 -16.63
N LEU A 302 -4.78 -52.75 -16.43
CA LEU A 302 -5.94 -53.67 -16.60
C LEU A 302 -6.13 -54.06 -18.08
N PHE A 303 -5.65 -53.26 -19.02
CA PHE A 303 -5.69 -53.52 -20.47
C PHE A 303 -4.38 -54.18 -21.00
N GLY A 304 -3.53 -54.71 -20.11
CA GLY A 304 -2.31 -55.46 -20.49
C GLY A 304 -1.03 -54.59 -20.55
N GLY A 305 -1.06 -53.38 -20.10
CA GLY A 305 0.13 -52.53 -19.95
C GLY A 305 1.02 -52.99 -18.79
N SER A 306 2.34 -52.75 -18.87
CA SER A 306 3.29 -53.01 -17.78
C SER A 306 2.98 -52.08 -16.58
N PHE A 307 2.68 -52.66 -15.41
CA PHE A 307 2.38 -51.89 -14.18
C PHE A 307 3.54 -50.96 -13.81
N ALA A 308 4.79 -51.44 -13.91
CA ALA A 308 5.95 -50.61 -13.59
C ALA A 308 6.05 -49.35 -14.47
N THR A 309 5.82 -49.50 -15.78
CA THR A 309 5.87 -48.39 -16.74
C THR A 309 4.77 -47.35 -16.45
N TRP A 310 3.56 -47.80 -16.19
CA TRP A 310 2.44 -46.88 -15.93
C TRP A 310 2.49 -46.26 -14.53
N LEU A 311 3.02 -46.98 -13.54
CA LEU A 311 3.33 -46.43 -12.22
C LEU A 311 4.39 -45.32 -12.34
N TYR A 312 5.47 -45.54 -13.09
CA TYR A 312 6.49 -44.51 -13.34
C TYR A 312 5.88 -43.25 -13.97
N ARG A 313 5.02 -43.42 -14.98
CA ARG A 313 4.31 -42.28 -15.61
C ARG A 313 3.37 -41.58 -14.64
N ALA A 314 2.70 -42.31 -13.77
CA ALA A 314 1.82 -41.75 -12.76
C ALA A 314 2.59 -40.96 -11.68
N LEU A 315 3.75 -41.46 -11.24
CA LEU A 315 4.62 -40.74 -10.31
C LEU A 315 5.17 -39.46 -10.95
N MET A 316 5.62 -39.53 -12.19
CA MET A 316 6.05 -38.35 -12.96
C MET A 316 4.91 -37.34 -13.12
N PHE A 317 3.68 -37.81 -13.41
CA PHE A 317 2.50 -36.97 -13.49
C PHE A 317 2.22 -36.24 -12.17
N LEU A 318 2.41 -36.89 -11.00
CA LEU A 318 2.28 -36.25 -9.68
C LEU A 318 3.31 -35.14 -9.48
N VAL A 319 4.59 -35.39 -9.80
CA VAL A 319 5.66 -34.40 -9.64
C VAL A 319 5.38 -33.12 -10.45
N VAL A 320 5.03 -33.27 -11.73
CA VAL A 320 4.76 -32.12 -12.63
C VAL A 320 3.52 -31.31 -12.20
N SER A 321 2.60 -31.99 -11.55
CA SER A 321 1.29 -31.39 -11.20
C SER A 321 1.32 -30.44 -10.00
N CYS A 322 2.45 -30.31 -9.26
CA CYS A 322 2.55 -29.32 -8.18
C CYS A 322 2.29 -27.89 -8.70
N PRO A 323 1.35 -27.12 -8.14
CA PRO A 323 1.11 -25.73 -8.58
C PRO A 323 2.11 -24.73 -7.99
N CYS A 324 3.32 -25.14 -7.58
CA CYS A 324 4.32 -24.37 -6.83
C CYS A 324 4.59 -22.98 -7.45
N ALA A 325 4.85 -22.91 -8.75
CA ALA A 325 5.10 -21.64 -9.45
C ALA A 325 3.93 -20.63 -9.33
N LEU A 326 2.68 -21.12 -9.21
CA LEU A 326 1.50 -20.25 -9.09
C LEU A 326 1.32 -19.75 -7.65
N VAL A 327 1.48 -20.67 -6.69
CA VAL A 327 1.27 -20.39 -5.26
C VAL A 327 2.26 -19.35 -4.78
N ILE A 328 3.50 -19.39 -5.28
CA ILE A 328 4.59 -18.49 -4.90
C ILE A 328 4.55 -17.17 -5.67
N SER A 329 4.50 -17.23 -7.00
CA SER A 329 4.76 -16.04 -7.84
C SER A 329 3.65 -15.00 -7.78
N VAL A 330 2.40 -15.39 -7.48
CA VAL A 330 1.28 -14.44 -7.45
C VAL A 330 1.29 -13.58 -6.18
N PRO A 331 1.35 -14.12 -4.95
CA PRO A 331 1.53 -13.30 -3.76
C PRO A 331 2.77 -12.39 -3.86
N LEU A 332 3.90 -12.94 -4.28
CA LEU A 332 5.13 -12.18 -4.47
C LEU A 332 4.97 -11.00 -5.44
N THR A 333 4.16 -11.17 -6.51
CA THR A 333 3.87 -10.08 -7.45
C THR A 333 3.08 -8.96 -6.77
N PHE A 334 2.07 -9.29 -5.95
CA PHE A 334 1.28 -8.31 -5.22
C PHE A 334 2.10 -7.61 -4.14
N PHE A 335 2.89 -8.33 -3.36
CA PHE A 335 3.82 -7.75 -2.39
C PHE A 335 4.81 -6.80 -3.08
N GLY A 336 5.37 -7.22 -4.21
CA GLY A 336 6.24 -6.37 -5.03
C GLY A 336 5.53 -5.10 -5.51
N GLY A 337 4.27 -5.20 -5.92
CA GLY A 337 3.45 -4.07 -6.34
C GLY A 337 3.14 -3.08 -5.20
N ILE A 338 2.77 -3.58 -4.02
CA ILE A 338 2.52 -2.78 -2.81
C ILE A 338 3.81 -2.08 -2.38
N GLY A 339 4.93 -2.79 -2.28
CA GLY A 339 6.22 -2.22 -1.94
C GLY A 339 6.71 -1.17 -2.96
N GLY A 340 6.47 -1.41 -4.26
CA GLY A 340 6.78 -0.45 -5.32
C GLY A 340 5.92 0.81 -5.29
N ALA A 341 4.64 0.70 -4.88
CA ALA A 341 3.73 1.83 -4.67
C ALA A 341 4.16 2.65 -3.44
N SER A 342 4.47 1.98 -2.35
CA SER A 342 4.86 2.61 -1.09
C SER A 342 6.14 3.46 -1.24
N ARG A 343 7.15 2.99 -1.98
CA ARG A 343 8.36 3.79 -2.32
C ARG A 343 8.06 5.08 -3.07
N LYS A 344 6.88 5.19 -3.66
CA LYS A 344 6.41 6.39 -4.37
C LYS A 344 5.42 7.21 -3.54
N GLY A 345 5.33 6.94 -2.24
CA GLY A 345 4.43 7.61 -1.31
C GLY A 345 2.97 7.24 -1.51
N ILE A 346 2.67 6.02 -2.00
CA ILE A 346 1.32 5.49 -2.19
C ILE A 346 1.17 4.25 -1.33
N LEU A 347 0.44 4.33 -0.24
CA LEU A 347 0.16 3.21 0.66
C LEU A 347 -1.11 2.49 0.23
N ILE A 348 -1.03 1.21 -0.04
CA ILE A 348 -2.16 0.36 -0.40
C ILE A 348 -2.35 -0.66 0.72
N LYS A 349 -3.51 -0.66 1.38
CA LYS A 349 -3.79 -1.44 2.59
C LYS A 349 -4.04 -2.93 2.36
N GLY A 350 -3.89 -3.42 1.13
CA GLY A 350 -4.04 -4.84 0.84
C GLY A 350 -4.00 -5.19 -0.63
N ALA A 351 -3.66 -6.44 -0.92
CA ALA A 351 -3.59 -6.96 -2.28
C ALA A 351 -4.97 -6.98 -2.98
N ASN A 352 -6.06 -7.14 -2.20
CA ASN A 352 -7.43 -7.04 -2.70
C ASN A 352 -7.74 -5.66 -3.29
N TYR A 353 -7.26 -4.58 -2.66
CA TYR A 353 -7.46 -3.21 -3.16
C TYR A 353 -6.65 -2.93 -4.43
N MET A 354 -5.50 -3.60 -4.59
CA MET A 354 -4.73 -3.57 -5.84
C MET A 354 -5.55 -4.15 -7.01
N ASP A 355 -6.26 -5.26 -6.79
CA ASP A 355 -7.16 -5.87 -7.78
C ASP A 355 -8.32 -4.92 -8.18
N VAL A 356 -8.93 -4.24 -7.19
CA VAL A 356 -10.03 -3.28 -7.42
C VAL A 356 -9.51 -2.05 -8.15
N LEU A 357 -8.41 -1.46 -7.65
CA LEU A 357 -7.80 -0.26 -8.21
C LEU A 357 -7.39 -0.44 -9.69
N ALA A 358 -6.92 -1.64 -10.07
CA ALA A 358 -6.57 -1.94 -11.46
C ALA A 358 -7.78 -1.92 -12.42
N LYS A 359 -8.98 -2.14 -11.89
CA LYS A 359 -10.24 -2.25 -12.65
C LYS A 359 -11.08 -0.99 -12.60
N VAL A 360 -10.67 0.04 -11.84
CA VAL A 360 -11.38 1.32 -11.74
C VAL A 360 -11.62 1.90 -13.13
N ASP A 361 -12.86 2.31 -13.39
CA ASP A 361 -13.34 2.95 -14.61
C ASP A 361 -13.99 4.33 -14.35
N THR A 362 -14.36 4.61 -13.09
CA THR A 362 -14.92 5.87 -12.63
C THR A 362 -14.15 6.39 -11.44
N VAL A 363 -13.77 7.67 -11.46
CA VAL A 363 -13.13 8.34 -10.31
C VAL A 363 -14.00 9.53 -9.91
N VAL A 364 -14.41 9.52 -8.64
CA VAL A 364 -15.20 10.57 -8.01
C VAL A 364 -14.30 11.33 -7.04
N PHE A 365 -14.29 12.64 -7.16
CA PHE A 365 -13.45 13.53 -6.36
C PHE A 365 -14.29 14.38 -5.42
N ASP A 366 -13.85 14.57 -4.18
CA ASP A 366 -14.21 15.77 -3.47
C ASP A 366 -13.50 16.98 -4.09
N LYS A 367 -14.04 18.19 -3.91
CA LYS A 367 -13.39 19.41 -4.38
C LYS A 367 -12.32 19.88 -3.41
N THR A 368 -12.74 20.21 -2.19
CA THR A 368 -11.96 20.94 -1.19
C THR A 368 -10.90 20.04 -0.55
N GLY A 369 -9.63 20.50 -0.50
CA GLY A 369 -8.53 19.68 0.02
C GLY A 369 -8.08 18.54 -0.91
N THR A 370 -8.84 18.24 -1.98
CA THR A 370 -8.55 17.15 -2.93
C THR A 370 -8.09 17.69 -4.28
N LEU A 371 -8.96 18.34 -5.05
CA LEU A 371 -8.60 19.02 -6.30
C LEU A 371 -8.09 20.44 -6.09
N THR A 372 -8.39 21.00 -4.93
CA THR A 372 -7.96 22.32 -4.47
C THR A 372 -7.16 22.18 -3.17
N HIS A 373 -6.49 23.25 -2.79
CA HIS A 373 -5.68 23.28 -1.56
C HIS A 373 -6.51 23.32 -0.27
N GLY A 374 -7.81 23.63 -0.35
CA GLY A 374 -8.65 23.93 0.82
C GLY A 374 -8.27 25.24 1.50
N GLN A 375 -7.46 26.03 0.85
CA GLN A 375 -6.99 27.34 1.30
C GLN A 375 -7.57 28.41 0.39
N PHE A 376 -8.25 29.36 0.99
CA PHE A 376 -8.76 30.53 0.29
C PHE A 376 -7.62 31.49 -0.04
N ALA A 377 -7.67 32.08 -1.24
CA ALA A 377 -6.75 33.14 -1.64
C ALA A 377 -7.50 34.23 -2.39
N VAL A 378 -6.96 35.43 -2.35
CA VAL A 378 -7.45 36.55 -3.14
C VAL A 378 -7.13 36.31 -4.61
N GLU A 379 -8.18 36.20 -5.44
CA GLU A 379 -8.05 36.02 -6.89
C GLU A 379 -8.07 37.34 -7.64
N ALA A 380 -8.95 38.24 -7.24
CA ALA A 380 -9.08 39.55 -7.88
C ALA A 380 -9.52 40.62 -6.88
N VAL A 381 -9.07 41.84 -7.10
CA VAL A 381 -9.45 43.03 -6.35
C VAL A 381 -10.09 44.02 -7.32
N HIS A 382 -11.31 44.43 -7.06
CA HIS A 382 -12.08 45.35 -7.92
C HIS A 382 -12.43 46.62 -7.15
N PRO A 383 -11.59 47.65 -7.19
CA PRO A 383 -11.84 48.94 -6.54
C PRO A 383 -12.80 49.78 -7.35
N ASP A 384 -13.67 50.54 -6.66
CA ASP A 384 -14.56 51.54 -7.25
C ASP A 384 -14.12 52.99 -6.94
N THR A 385 -13.79 53.26 -5.68
CA THR A 385 -13.51 54.66 -5.21
C THR A 385 -12.08 54.83 -4.68
N CYS A 386 -11.31 53.76 -4.57
CA CYS A 386 -9.90 53.75 -4.11
C CYS A 386 -9.04 52.91 -5.09
N ASP A 387 -7.79 52.73 -4.82
CA ASP A 387 -6.92 51.81 -5.59
C ASP A 387 -6.96 50.39 -5.00
N GLU A 388 -6.46 49.41 -5.78
CA GLU A 388 -6.46 47.97 -5.38
C GLU A 388 -5.67 47.75 -4.09
N HIS A 389 -4.52 48.42 -3.93
CA HIS A 389 -3.68 48.30 -2.75
C HIS A 389 -4.38 48.83 -1.50
N GLN A 390 -5.05 49.99 -1.60
CA GLN A 390 -5.81 50.58 -0.51
C GLN A 390 -7.04 49.75 -0.11
N LEU A 391 -7.75 49.20 -1.10
CA LEU A 391 -8.92 48.33 -0.85
C LEU A 391 -8.50 47.06 -0.08
N LEU A 392 -7.43 46.40 -0.54
CA LEU A 392 -6.89 45.20 0.09
C LEU A 392 -6.31 45.49 1.49
N HIS A 393 -5.55 46.59 1.64
CA HIS A 393 -5.02 47.05 2.90
C HIS A 393 -6.10 47.23 3.97
N LEU A 394 -7.16 47.98 3.67
CA LEU A 394 -8.23 48.24 4.60
C LEU A 394 -9.02 46.94 4.96
N ALA A 395 -9.25 46.07 3.96
CA ALA A 395 -9.92 44.82 4.18
C ALA A 395 -9.11 43.87 5.08
N ALA A 396 -7.79 43.77 4.86
CA ALA A 396 -6.89 42.94 5.66
C ALA A 396 -6.87 43.39 7.13
N HIS A 397 -6.78 44.70 7.39
CA HIS A 397 -6.81 45.23 8.75
C HIS A 397 -8.10 44.97 9.48
N VAL A 398 -9.24 45.09 8.82
CA VAL A 398 -10.56 44.80 9.43
C VAL A 398 -10.71 43.32 9.75
N GLU A 399 -10.29 42.46 8.84
CA GLU A 399 -10.39 41.00 8.97
C GLU A 399 -9.25 40.39 9.83
N HIS A 400 -8.29 41.21 10.32
CA HIS A 400 -7.25 40.75 11.25
C HIS A 400 -7.84 40.07 12.50
N PHE A 401 -8.94 40.54 12.96
CA PHE A 401 -9.63 40.04 14.16
C PHE A 401 -10.58 38.86 13.89
N SER A 402 -10.72 38.48 12.61
CA SER A 402 -11.55 37.35 12.20
C SER A 402 -10.81 36.04 12.33
N THR A 403 -11.47 35.03 12.89
CA THR A 403 -11.02 33.64 12.86
C THR A 403 -11.50 32.90 11.61
N HIS A 404 -12.21 33.58 10.72
CA HIS A 404 -12.73 33.00 9.49
C HIS A 404 -11.59 32.78 8.46
N PRO A 405 -11.60 31.65 7.68
CA PRO A 405 -10.57 31.41 6.65
C PRO A 405 -10.40 32.53 5.60
N ILE A 406 -11.48 33.27 5.34
CA ILE A 406 -11.45 34.46 4.48
C ILE A 406 -10.53 35.56 5.02
N GLY A 407 -10.54 35.77 6.33
CA GLY A 407 -9.63 36.74 6.97
C GLY A 407 -8.17 36.34 6.83
N ALA A 408 -7.86 35.04 6.91
CA ALA A 408 -6.53 34.54 6.64
C ALA A 408 -6.08 34.86 5.18
N ALA A 409 -6.95 34.61 4.20
CA ALA A 409 -6.65 34.87 2.78
C ALA A 409 -6.36 36.36 2.50
N LEU A 410 -7.07 37.27 3.17
CA LEU A 410 -6.83 38.70 3.03
C LEU A 410 -5.50 39.13 3.67
N ARG A 411 -5.14 38.59 4.86
CA ARG A 411 -3.84 38.84 5.50
C ARG A 411 -2.68 38.31 4.68
N ASP A 412 -2.80 37.10 4.14
CA ASP A 412 -1.76 36.48 3.29
C ASP A 412 -1.54 37.30 2.00
N ALA A 413 -2.61 37.90 1.47
CA ALA A 413 -2.51 38.79 0.30
C ALA A 413 -1.93 40.16 0.63
N PHE A 414 -1.94 40.59 1.91
CA PHE A 414 -1.37 41.84 2.38
C PHE A 414 -0.46 41.61 3.60
N PRO A 415 0.74 41.06 3.43
CA PRO A 415 1.63 40.67 4.55
C PRO A 415 2.21 41.87 5.31
N ASP A 416 2.18 43.07 4.74
CA ASP A 416 2.68 44.30 5.39
C ASP A 416 1.73 44.82 6.49
N GLU A 417 0.52 44.26 6.62
CA GLU A 417 -0.51 44.63 7.59
C GLU A 417 0.03 44.66 9.04
N ALA A 418 0.82 43.67 9.44
CA ALA A 418 1.37 43.59 10.79
C ALA A 418 2.46 44.65 11.10
N THR A 419 3.02 45.35 10.10
CA THR A 419 4.20 46.22 10.22
C THR A 419 3.96 47.66 9.79
N ASP A 420 2.86 47.96 9.12
CA ASP A 420 2.58 49.30 8.57
C ASP A 420 2.18 50.36 9.62
N GLY A 421 1.95 49.91 10.86
CA GLY A 421 1.62 50.79 12.01
C GLY A 421 0.19 51.37 12.00
N CYS A 422 -0.69 50.87 11.16
CA CYS A 422 -2.06 51.29 11.09
C CYS A 422 -2.82 50.89 12.39
N GLN A 423 -3.60 51.83 12.97
CA GLN A 423 -4.38 51.53 14.20
C GLN A 423 -5.78 51.15 13.84
N VAL A 424 -6.21 49.99 14.37
CA VAL A 424 -7.58 49.49 14.24
C VAL A 424 -8.29 49.63 15.59
N ALA A 425 -9.46 50.23 15.58
CA ALA A 425 -10.28 50.45 16.76
C ALA A 425 -11.75 50.16 16.48
N ASP A 426 -12.58 50.08 17.54
CA ASP A 426 -14.04 49.92 17.47
C ASP A 426 -14.48 48.73 16.60
N VAL A 427 -13.79 47.56 16.76
CA VAL A 427 -14.08 46.36 15.98
C VAL A 427 -15.40 45.73 16.45
N GLU A 428 -16.31 45.57 15.53
CA GLU A 428 -17.65 44.98 15.78
C GLU A 428 -17.91 43.90 14.72
N GLU A 429 -17.99 42.64 15.13
CA GLU A 429 -18.40 41.53 14.27
C GLU A 429 -19.92 41.40 14.27
N ILE A 430 -20.55 41.50 13.09
CA ILE A 430 -22.01 41.42 12.91
C ILE A 430 -22.30 40.02 12.31
N ALA A 431 -22.84 39.13 13.14
CA ALA A 431 -23.09 37.73 12.77
C ALA A 431 -23.89 37.62 11.47
N GLY A 432 -23.30 36.85 10.50
CA GLY A 432 -23.89 36.60 9.19
C GLY A 432 -23.87 37.81 8.23
N HIS A 433 -23.17 38.91 8.56
CA HIS A 433 -23.01 40.09 7.71
C HIS A 433 -21.54 40.38 7.41
N GLY A 434 -20.66 40.43 8.41
CA GLY A 434 -19.24 40.79 8.27
C GLY A 434 -18.74 41.56 9.49
N ILE A 435 -17.63 42.30 9.28
CA ILE A 435 -16.96 43.06 10.34
C ILE A 435 -16.97 44.56 9.99
N ARG A 436 -17.19 45.37 11.02
CA ARG A 436 -17.04 46.81 10.98
C ARG A 436 -15.93 47.22 11.94
N ALA A 437 -15.02 48.07 11.49
CA ALA A 437 -13.94 48.58 12.32
C ALA A 437 -13.59 50.01 11.91
N ARG A 438 -12.84 50.72 12.76
CA ARG A 438 -12.23 51.98 12.43
C ARG A 438 -10.74 51.72 12.16
N VAL A 439 -10.31 52.01 10.92
CA VAL A 439 -8.92 51.93 10.50
C VAL A 439 -8.38 53.35 10.31
N GLY A 440 -7.53 53.76 11.22
CA GLY A 440 -7.16 55.17 11.33
C GLY A 440 -8.36 56.08 11.61
N ASP A 441 -8.63 57.04 10.72
CA ASP A 441 -9.80 57.95 10.83
C ASP A 441 -11.04 57.48 10.05
N GLN A 442 -10.97 56.37 9.32
CA GLN A 442 -12.03 55.88 8.44
C GLN A 442 -12.81 54.71 9.08
N VAL A 443 -14.11 54.71 8.93
CA VAL A 443 -14.98 53.58 9.31
C VAL A 443 -15.06 52.61 8.10
N VAL A 444 -14.53 51.43 8.27
CA VAL A 444 -14.49 50.41 7.22
C VAL A 444 -15.44 49.25 7.58
N CYS A 445 -16.25 48.85 6.61
CA CYS A 445 -17.14 47.70 6.73
C CYS A 445 -16.74 46.68 5.67
N VAL A 446 -16.45 45.45 6.09
CA VAL A 446 -16.07 44.34 5.23
C VAL A 446 -17.06 43.21 5.45
N GLY A 447 -17.67 42.71 4.37
CA GLY A 447 -18.67 41.65 4.51
C GLY A 447 -19.42 41.29 3.21
N ASN A 448 -20.55 40.62 3.38
CA ASN A 448 -21.41 40.24 2.27
C ASN A 448 -22.41 41.34 1.86
N THR A 449 -23.25 41.05 0.88
CA THR A 449 -24.27 41.96 0.37
C THR A 449 -25.22 42.45 1.48
N LYS A 450 -25.55 41.60 2.48
CA LYS A 450 -26.40 42.00 3.62
C LYS A 450 -25.77 43.09 4.47
N MET A 451 -24.44 43.07 4.61
CA MET A 451 -23.69 44.14 5.29
C MET A 451 -23.83 45.46 4.54
N MET A 452 -23.68 45.43 3.21
CA MET A 452 -23.82 46.61 2.36
C MET A 452 -25.24 47.16 2.40
N ASP A 453 -26.25 46.31 2.37
CA ASP A 453 -27.66 46.72 2.50
C ASP A 453 -27.95 47.35 3.87
N ALA A 454 -27.40 46.77 4.95
CA ALA A 454 -27.61 47.27 6.32
C ALA A 454 -27.03 48.69 6.55
N ILE A 455 -25.91 49.01 5.89
CA ILE A 455 -25.28 50.35 5.97
C ILE A 455 -25.77 51.30 4.87
N GLY A 456 -26.62 50.83 3.93
CA GLY A 456 -27.16 51.64 2.84
C GLY A 456 -26.16 51.93 1.72
N ALA A 457 -25.05 51.17 1.62
CA ALA A 457 -24.07 51.31 0.56
C ALA A 457 -24.58 50.70 -0.74
N ARG A 458 -24.45 51.41 -1.86
CA ARG A 458 -24.88 50.91 -3.18
C ARG A 458 -23.82 50.01 -3.78
N TRP A 459 -23.96 48.73 -3.59
CA TRP A 459 -23.06 47.71 -4.17
C TRP A 459 -23.55 47.26 -5.57
N HIS A 460 -22.69 46.57 -6.33
CA HIS A 460 -23.02 45.97 -7.60
C HIS A 460 -22.49 44.52 -7.67
N ASP A 461 -23.10 43.71 -8.55
CA ASP A 461 -22.69 42.33 -8.75
C ASP A 461 -21.30 42.24 -9.42
N CYS A 462 -20.58 41.19 -9.06
CA CYS A 462 -19.31 40.84 -9.69
C CYS A 462 -19.51 39.78 -10.78
N HIS A 463 -18.78 39.90 -11.89
CA HIS A 463 -18.79 38.91 -12.97
C HIS A 463 -17.81 37.75 -12.73
N HIS A 464 -16.90 37.86 -11.75
CA HIS A 464 -16.00 36.80 -11.39
C HIS A 464 -16.69 35.79 -10.48
N VAL A 465 -16.38 34.51 -10.71
CA VAL A 465 -16.92 33.38 -9.94
C VAL A 465 -16.09 33.23 -8.65
N GLY A 466 -16.71 33.35 -7.49
CA GLY A 466 -16.03 33.20 -6.20
C GLY A 466 -16.85 33.69 -5.01
N THR A 467 -16.23 33.69 -3.85
CA THR A 467 -16.76 34.36 -2.67
C THR A 467 -16.43 35.84 -2.76
N ILE A 468 -17.48 36.65 -2.87
CA ILE A 468 -17.29 38.10 -3.03
C ILE A 468 -17.38 38.74 -1.65
N ILE A 469 -16.34 39.49 -1.32
CA ILE A 469 -16.24 40.29 -0.11
C ILE A 469 -16.36 41.76 -0.51
N HIS A 470 -17.45 42.39 -0.09
CA HIS A 470 -17.69 43.80 -0.34
C HIS A 470 -17.05 44.67 0.75
N VAL A 471 -16.52 45.78 0.34
CA VAL A 471 -15.86 46.76 1.23
C VAL A 471 -16.55 48.12 1.06
N ALA A 472 -16.88 48.75 2.19
CA ALA A 472 -17.38 50.11 2.20
C ALA A 472 -16.55 50.96 3.19
N ILE A 473 -16.28 52.22 2.83
CA ILE A 473 -15.50 53.20 3.58
C ILE A 473 -16.43 54.39 3.88
N ASP A 474 -16.60 54.75 5.15
CA ASP A 474 -17.44 55.84 5.63
C ASP A 474 -18.90 55.78 5.07
N GLY A 475 -19.43 54.55 4.94
CA GLY A 475 -20.75 54.26 4.42
C GLY A 475 -20.89 54.31 2.88
N GLN A 476 -19.79 54.57 2.15
CA GLN A 476 -19.76 54.54 0.69
C GLN A 476 -19.14 53.23 0.21
N TYR A 477 -19.70 52.63 -0.84
CA TYR A 477 -19.16 51.44 -1.45
C TYR A 477 -17.79 51.74 -2.06
N ALA A 478 -16.77 50.97 -1.65
CA ALA A 478 -15.39 51.18 -2.10
C ALA A 478 -14.92 50.16 -3.14
N GLY A 479 -15.57 49.01 -3.20
CA GLY A 479 -15.23 47.95 -4.12
C GLY A 479 -15.49 46.54 -3.54
N HIS A 480 -14.99 45.53 -4.20
CA HIS A 480 -15.08 44.15 -3.73
C HIS A 480 -13.83 43.35 -4.03
N ILE A 481 -13.63 42.30 -3.25
CA ILE A 481 -12.50 41.37 -3.36
C ILE A 481 -13.09 39.98 -3.63
N VAL A 482 -12.55 39.29 -4.61
CA VAL A 482 -12.93 37.93 -4.97
C VAL A 482 -11.95 36.95 -4.34
N ILE A 483 -12.49 36.01 -3.58
CA ILE A 483 -11.72 34.98 -2.88
C ILE A 483 -12.16 33.61 -3.37
N ASN A 484 -11.20 32.80 -3.78
CA ASN A 484 -11.46 31.43 -4.20
C ASN A 484 -10.50 30.43 -3.53
N ASP A 485 -10.94 29.18 -3.46
CA ASP A 485 -10.11 28.05 -3.11
C ASP A 485 -9.21 27.68 -4.31
N GLN A 486 -7.91 27.69 -4.10
CA GLN A 486 -6.93 27.50 -5.18
C GLN A 486 -6.90 26.06 -5.69
N ILE A 487 -7.03 25.88 -7.00
CA ILE A 487 -6.84 24.58 -7.66
C ILE A 487 -5.36 24.18 -7.55
N LYS A 488 -5.09 22.92 -7.14
CA LYS A 488 -3.72 22.40 -7.08
C LYS A 488 -3.10 22.37 -8.48
N SER A 489 -1.84 22.71 -8.56
CA SER A 489 -1.11 22.89 -9.83
C SER A 489 -1.07 21.61 -10.70
N ASP A 490 -1.16 20.43 -10.09
CA ASP A 490 -1.13 19.15 -10.77
C ASP A 490 -2.52 18.50 -11.00
N SER A 491 -3.62 19.15 -10.55
CA SER A 491 -4.99 18.61 -10.71
C SER A 491 -5.38 18.42 -12.17
N ALA A 492 -5.09 19.40 -13.04
CA ALA A 492 -5.39 19.29 -14.46
C ALA A 492 -4.59 18.15 -15.12
N GLU A 493 -3.32 18.02 -14.78
CA GLU A 493 -2.47 16.93 -15.25
C GLU A 493 -2.98 15.58 -14.74
N ALA A 494 -3.43 15.48 -13.48
CA ALA A 494 -4.01 14.28 -12.91
C ALA A 494 -5.23 13.79 -13.72
N ILE A 495 -6.16 14.68 -14.03
CA ILE A 495 -7.35 14.35 -14.83
C ILE A 495 -6.95 13.91 -16.25
N ALA A 496 -6.02 14.63 -16.90
CA ALA A 496 -5.53 14.23 -18.22
C ALA A 496 -4.85 12.85 -18.20
N GLN A 497 -4.06 12.53 -17.16
CA GLN A 497 -3.44 11.21 -17.01
C GLN A 497 -4.48 10.11 -16.76
N LEU A 498 -5.55 10.37 -16.01
CA LEU A 498 -6.65 9.42 -15.81
C LEU A 498 -7.38 9.12 -17.13
N HIS A 499 -7.68 10.14 -17.93
CA HIS A 499 -8.26 9.95 -19.27
C HIS A 499 -7.32 9.14 -20.18
N ALA A 500 -6.01 9.40 -20.15
CA ALA A 500 -5.02 8.62 -20.89
C ALA A 500 -4.95 7.14 -20.46
N LEU A 501 -5.32 6.83 -19.24
CA LEU A 501 -5.46 5.45 -18.73
C LEU A 501 -6.80 4.80 -19.11
N GLY A 502 -7.67 5.50 -19.83
CA GLY A 502 -8.99 5.01 -20.26
C GLY A 502 -10.07 5.14 -19.17
N ILE A 503 -9.85 5.98 -18.16
CA ILE A 503 -10.87 6.37 -17.19
C ILE A 503 -11.58 7.58 -17.77
N ASN A 504 -12.75 7.35 -18.37
CA ASN A 504 -13.47 8.41 -19.08
C ASN A 504 -14.49 9.11 -18.19
N LYS A 505 -14.83 8.55 -17.03
CA LYS A 505 -15.78 9.15 -16.09
C LYS A 505 -15.04 9.70 -14.88
N THR A 506 -14.89 11.02 -14.86
CA THR A 506 -14.32 11.79 -13.74
C THR A 506 -15.40 12.73 -13.22
N VAL A 507 -15.79 12.58 -11.95
CA VAL A 507 -16.92 13.27 -11.34
C VAL A 507 -16.42 14.08 -10.14
N MET A 508 -16.93 15.29 -9.97
CA MET A 508 -16.65 16.09 -8.76
C MET A 508 -17.92 16.24 -7.92
N LEU A 509 -17.80 16.01 -6.61
CA LEU A 509 -18.84 16.26 -5.63
C LEU A 509 -18.40 17.43 -4.73
N THR A 510 -19.28 18.42 -4.55
CA THR A 510 -18.97 19.58 -3.69
C THR A 510 -20.22 20.15 -3.01
N GLY A 511 -20.02 20.73 -1.83
CA GLY A 511 -21.04 21.52 -1.15
C GLY A 511 -21.13 22.97 -1.65
N ASP A 512 -20.23 23.39 -2.55
CA ASP A 512 -20.21 24.75 -3.08
C ASP A 512 -21.37 25.04 -4.01
N ARG A 513 -21.54 26.34 -4.29
CA ARG A 513 -22.52 26.80 -5.25
C ARG A 513 -22.21 26.30 -6.67
N LYS A 514 -23.27 26.15 -7.44
CA LYS A 514 -23.19 25.60 -8.80
C LYS A 514 -22.22 26.34 -9.71
N GLU A 515 -22.16 27.69 -9.62
CA GLU A 515 -21.29 28.53 -10.46
C GLU A 515 -19.80 28.24 -10.19
N VAL A 516 -19.41 28.06 -8.92
CA VAL A 516 -18.03 27.73 -8.51
C VAL A 516 -17.68 26.33 -8.97
N ALA A 517 -18.57 25.37 -8.77
CA ALA A 517 -18.38 24.00 -9.19
C ALA A 517 -18.24 23.87 -10.72
N ASP A 518 -19.05 24.61 -11.49
CA ASP A 518 -18.99 24.64 -12.96
C ASP A 518 -17.65 25.18 -13.44
N HIS A 519 -17.17 26.28 -12.84
CA HIS A 519 -15.87 26.88 -13.17
C HIS A 519 -14.71 25.88 -12.96
N VAL A 520 -14.66 25.22 -11.80
CA VAL A 520 -13.63 24.23 -11.48
C VAL A 520 -13.71 23.03 -12.43
N ALA A 521 -14.93 22.53 -12.70
CA ALA A 521 -15.14 21.39 -13.59
C ALA A 521 -14.71 21.68 -15.04
N GLN A 522 -14.99 22.89 -15.54
CA GLN A 522 -14.55 23.33 -16.87
C GLN A 522 -13.03 23.50 -16.92
N THR A 523 -12.43 24.12 -15.92
CA THR A 523 -10.97 24.33 -15.84
C THR A 523 -10.20 23.02 -15.81
N LEU A 524 -10.70 22.01 -15.09
CA LEU A 524 -10.09 20.70 -14.97
C LEU A 524 -10.53 19.69 -16.04
N HIS A 525 -11.47 20.05 -16.94
CA HIS A 525 -12.04 19.17 -17.94
C HIS A 525 -12.65 17.90 -17.35
N LEU A 526 -13.40 18.02 -16.25
CA LEU A 526 -14.12 16.92 -15.63
C LEU A 526 -15.33 16.52 -16.49
N SER A 527 -15.69 15.23 -16.42
CA SER A 527 -16.84 14.71 -17.21
C SER A 527 -18.18 15.14 -16.64
N GLU A 528 -18.26 15.30 -15.30
CA GLU A 528 -19.51 15.58 -14.58
C GLU A 528 -19.19 16.26 -13.24
N TYR A 529 -20.12 17.05 -12.71
CA TYR A 529 -20.03 17.60 -11.35
C TYR A 529 -21.41 17.70 -10.70
N HIS A 530 -21.42 17.62 -9.37
CA HIS A 530 -22.61 17.83 -8.54
C HIS A 530 -22.28 18.81 -7.45
N ALA A 531 -23.06 19.87 -7.38
CA ALA A 531 -22.87 21.01 -6.46
C ALA A 531 -23.95 21.02 -5.36
N GLU A 532 -23.74 21.84 -4.34
CA GLU A 532 -24.69 22.09 -3.24
C GLU A 532 -25.07 20.82 -2.47
N LEU A 533 -24.16 19.85 -2.40
CA LEU A 533 -24.36 18.57 -1.72
C LEU A 533 -24.06 18.66 -0.22
N LEU A 534 -24.95 18.11 0.59
CA LEU A 534 -24.68 17.80 1.99
C LEU A 534 -23.84 16.49 2.07
N PRO A 535 -23.14 16.23 3.19
CA PRO A 535 -22.35 14.99 3.35
C PRO A 535 -23.18 13.71 3.14
N ALA A 536 -24.44 13.69 3.56
CA ALA A 536 -25.34 12.55 3.33
C ALA A 536 -25.68 12.35 1.84
N ASP A 537 -25.78 13.44 1.08
CA ASP A 537 -26.08 13.39 -0.36
C ASP A 537 -24.89 12.81 -1.13
N LYS A 538 -23.65 13.11 -0.72
CA LYS A 538 -22.45 12.51 -1.31
C LYS A 538 -22.45 10.98 -1.13
N VAL A 539 -22.79 10.46 0.05
CA VAL A 539 -22.91 9.02 0.31
C VAL A 539 -24.00 8.40 -0.56
N ALA A 540 -25.19 9.02 -0.59
CA ALA A 540 -26.31 8.54 -1.42
C ALA A 540 -25.97 8.54 -2.92
N PHE A 541 -25.17 9.51 -3.38
CA PHE A 541 -24.67 9.55 -4.76
C PHE A 541 -23.75 8.37 -5.04
N MET A 542 -22.77 8.10 -4.16
CA MET A 542 -21.86 6.96 -4.30
C MET A 542 -22.62 5.63 -4.36
N GLU A 543 -23.63 5.44 -3.52
CA GLU A 543 -24.46 4.23 -3.54
C GLU A 543 -25.17 4.02 -4.87
N LYS A 544 -25.71 5.09 -5.48
CA LYS A 544 -26.34 5.03 -6.79
C LYS A 544 -25.35 4.68 -7.90
N VAL A 545 -24.16 5.29 -7.88
CA VAL A 545 -23.11 5.01 -8.88
C VAL A 545 -22.67 3.55 -8.80
N ILE A 546 -22.43 3.00 -7.60
CA ILE A 546 -22.01 1.62 -7.39
C ILE A 546 -23.11 0.62 -7.81
N GLN A 547 -24.40 0.94 -7.56
CA GLN A 547 -25.52 0.09 -7.94
C GLN A 547 -25.81 0.09 -9.45
N GLY A 548 -25.10 0.91 -10.22
CA GLY A 548 -25.28 0.98 -11.67
C GLY A 548 -26.58 1.63 -12.11
N ASP A 549 -27.27 2.35 -11.22
CA ASP A 549 -28.49 3.09 -11.54
C ASP A 549 -28.13 4.38 -12.32
N GLY A 550 -27.78 4.19 -13.59
CA GLY A 550 -27.34 5.23 -14.51
C GLY A 550 -28.42 6.24 -14.92
N SER A 551 -29.46 6.46 -14.11
CA SER A 551 -30.57 7.38 -14.43
C SER A 551 -30.25 8.88 -14.23
N PHE A 552 -28.99 9.25 -14.06
CA PHE A 552 -28.52 10.65 -14.15
C PHE A 552 -27.94 11.01 -15.53
N VAL A 553 -28.50 10.45 -16.61
CA VAL A 553 -28.19 10.93 -17.96
C VAL A 553 -29.10 12.10 -18.27
N THR A 554 -28.55 13.30 -18.26
CA THR A 554 -29.13 14.43 -18.98
C THR A 554 -29.43 14.00 -20.41
N SER A 555 -30.66 14.22 -20.81
CA SER A 555 -31.24 13.95 -22.12
C SER A 555 -30.31 14.31 -23.29
N SER A 556 -29.58 13.36 -23.83
CA SER A 556 -29.34 13.18 -25.27
C SER A 556 -28.26 12.11 -25.49
N ALA A 557 -28.66 10.86 -25.58
CA ALA A 557 -28.01 9.91 -26.51
C ALA A 557 -28.81 8.61 -26.58
N THR A 558 -29.16 8.29 -27.78
CA THR A 558 -29.83 7.12 -28.32
C THR A 558 -29.19 5.79 -27.94
N ASN A 559 -30.06 4.85 -27.52
CA ASN A 559 -29.95 3.39 -27.68
C ASN A 559 -28.57 2.73 -27.48
N ILE A 560 -28.29 2.21 -26.29
CA ILE A 560 -27.41 1.04 -26.15
C ILE A 560 -28.03 0.09 -25.13
N THR A 561 -28.65 -0.99 -25.61
CA THR A 561 -29.03 -2.18 -24.84
C THR A 561 -27.77 -2.98 -24.53
N LYS A 562 -27.11 -2.66 -23.42
CA LYS A 562 -26.17 -3.53 -22.72
C LYS A 562 -26.51 -3.42 -21.25
N GLU A 563 -26.74 -4.57 -20.60
CA GLU A 563 -26.83 -4.61 -19.13
C GLU A 563 -25.60 -3.92 -18.55
N PRO A 564 -25.75 -2.95 -17.63
CA PRO A 564 -24.62 -2.25 -17.05
C PRO A 564 -23.78 -3.25 -16.25
N SER A 565 -22.55 -3.48 -16.69
CA SER A 565 -21.54 -4.11 -15.84
C SER A 565 -21.39 -3.24 -14.61
N PRO A 566 -21.26 -3.79 -13.39
CA PRO A 566 -21.04 -2.99 -12.20
C PRO A 566 -19.81 -2.11 -12.42
N CYS A 567 -20.03 -0.80 -12.33
CA CYS A 567 -19.00 0.22 -12.52
C CYS A 567 -18.11 0.23 -11.28
N ILE A 568 -16.81 0.00 -11.41
CA ILE A 568 -15.88 0.03 -10.27
C ILE A 568 -15.44 1.47 -10.04
N THR A 569 -15.86 2.00 -8.91
CA THR A 569 -15.74 3.41 -8.57
C THR A 569 -14.71 3.65 -7.47
N ALA A 570 -13.73 4.52 -7.75
CA ALA A 570 -12.86 5.09 -6.75
C ALA A 570 -13.42 6.42 -6.24
N PHE A 571 -13.40 6.66 -4.95
CA PHE A 571 -13.64 7.97 -4.35
C PHE A 571 -12.33 8.54 -3.81
N VAL A 572 -12.09 9.82 -4.08
CA VAL A 572 -10.89 10.55 -3.63
C VAL A 572 -11.32 11.73 -2.78
N GLY A 573 -10.82 11.80 -1.54
CA GLY A 573 -11.15 12.87 -0.59
C GLY A 573 -10.01 13.13 0.39
N ASP A 574 -10.09 14.22 1.15
CA ASP A 574 -9.15 14.56 2.23
C ASP A 574 -9.44 13.81 3.54
N GLY A 575 -10.61 13.23 3.65
CA GLY A 575 -11.04 12.29 4.68
C GLY A 575 -11.54 12.86 5.99
N ILE A 576 -11.46 14.17 6.23
CA ILE A 576 -11.96 14.74 7.50
C ILE A 576 -13.50 14.67 7.51
N ASN A 577 -14.12 15.08 6.42
CA ASN A 577 -15.59 15.08 6.28
C ASN A 577 -16.10 13.91 5.41
N ASP A 578 -15.23 13.30 4.63
CA ASP A 578 -15.58 12.32 3.61
C ASP A 578 -15.32 10.87 4.02
N ALA A 579 -14.89 10.61 5.27
CA ALA A 579 -14.64 9.25 5.77
C ALA A 579 -15.82 8.27 5.50
N PRO A 580 -17.10 8.64 5.65
CA PRO A 580 -18.20 7.74 5.30
C PRO A 580 -18.30 7.44 3.80
N VAL A 581 -17.92 8.39 2.95
CA VAL A 581 -17.93 8.23 1.48
C VAL A 581 -16.76 7.37 1.03
N LEU A 582 -15.56 7.60 1.61
CA LEU A 582 -14.35 6.77 1.40
C LEU A 582 -14.61 5.30 1.72
N ALA A 583 -15.21 5.03 2.89
CA ALA A 583 -15.53 3.67 3.32
C ALA A 583 -16.61 2.99 2.46
N ARG A 584 -17.43 3.75 1.74
CA ARG A 584 -18.54 3.23 0.92
C ARG A 584 -18.15 2.95 -0.52
N ALA A 585 -17.11 3.60 -1.03
CA ALA A 585 -16.59 3.38 -2.39
C ALA A 585 -16.06 1.94 -2.57
N ASP A 586 -15.96 1.48 -3.82
CA ASP A 586 -15.27 0.20 -4.12
C ASP A 586 -13.79 0.28 -3.75
N VAL A 587 -13.19 1.47 -3.89
CA VAL A 587 -11.89 1.81 -3.35
C VAL A 587 -11.86 3.28 -2.92
N GLY A 588 -11.61 3.51 -1.63
CA GLY A 588 -11.42 4.85 -1.05
C GLY A 588 -9.95 5.27 -1.12
N ILE A 589 -9.68 6.47 -1.63
CA ILE A 589 -8.35 7.05 -1.76
C ILE A 589 -8.29 8.32 -0.91
N ALA A 590 -7.48 8.33 0.15
CA ALA A 590 -7.25 9.52 0.96
C ALA A 590 -6.08 10.34 0.43
N MET A 591 -6.26 11.66 0.38
CA MET A 591 -5.25 12.65 0.01
C MET A 591 -4.54 13.18 1.25
N GLY A 592 -3.22 13.49 1.12
CA GLY A 592 -2.47 14.20 2.14
C GLY A 592 -2.44 13.47 3.50
N GLY A 593 -2.23 12.16 3.50
CA GLY A 593 -2.41 11.24 4.64
C GLY A 593 -1.65 11.57 5.93
N LEU A 594 -0.86 12.63 5.95
CA LEU A 594 -0.08 13.06 7.12
C LEU A 594 -0.90 13.95 8.08
N GLY A 595 -2.11 14.39 7.70
CA GLY A 595 -2.92 15.34 8.48
C GLY A 595 -4.20 14.79 9.12
N SER A 596 -4.76 13.67 8.63
CA SER A 596 -6.05 13.17 9.11
C SER A 596 -6.02 11.69 9.43
N ASP A 597 -5.99 11.35 10.73
CA ASP A 597 -6.06 9.97 11.21
C ASP A 597 -7.35 9.27 10.75
N ALA A 598 -8.48 10.00 10.73
CA ALA A 598 -9.77 9.47 10.27
C ALA A 598 -9.75 9.10 8.77
N ALA A 599 -9.06 9.90 7.95
CA ALA A 599 -8.89 9.59 6.53
C ALA A 599 -8.04 8.35 6.32
N ILE A 600 -6.92 8.27 7.04
CA ILE A 600 -6.03 7.11 6.98
C ILE A 600 -6.80 5.84 7.37
N GLU A 601 -7.64 5.88 8.40
CA GLU A 601 -8.39 4.72 8.85
C GLU A 601 -9.47 4.29 7.86
N ALA A 602 -10.21 5.24 7.28
CA ALA A 602 -11.35 4.97 6.42
C ALA A 602 -10.97 4.57 4.99
N ALA A 603 -9.84 5.04 4.47
CA ALA A 603 -9.42 4.79 3.09
C ALA A 603 -8.73 3.44 2.90
N ASP A 604 -8.77 2.90 1.68
CA ASP A 604 -8.08 1.68 1.26
C ASP A 604 -6.71 1.97 0.65
N VAL A 605 -6.55 3.17 0.11
CA VAL A 605 -5.30 3.71 -0.46
C VAL A 605 -5.06 5.07 0.13
N VAL A 606 -3.83 5.35 0.56
CA VAL A 606 -3.44 6.64 1.13
C VAL A 606 -2.31 7.23 0.30
N LEU A 607 -2.50 8.44 -0.19
CA LEU A 607 -1.46 9.22 -0.83
C LEU A 607 -0.76 10.06 0.24
N MET A 608 0.54 9.84 0.42
CA MET A 608 1.31 10.45 1.51
C MET A 608 1.56 11.93 1.29
N ASP A 609 1.65 12.34 0.04
CA ASP A 609 1.71 13.73 -0.39
C ASP A 609 0.35 14.20 -0.91
N ASP A 610 0.20 15.49 -0.99
CA ASP A 610 -1.06 16.14 -1.36
C ASP A 610 -1.16 16.34 -2.90
N LYS A 611 -0.76 15.31 -3.71
CA LYS A 611 -0.69 15.37 -5.17
C LYS A 611 -1.72 14.49 -5.86
N PRO A 612 -2.76 15.07 -6.49
CA PRO A 612 -3.75 14.33 -7.30
C PRO A 612 -3.14 13.48 -8.42
N SER A 613 -2.01 13.88 -9.00
CA SER A 613 -1.34 13.14 -10.07
C SER A 613 -0.91 11.71 -9.66
N LYS A 614 -0.73 11.45 -8.36
CA LYS A 614 -0.41 10.11 -7.85
C LYS A 614 -1.56 9.10 -7.95
N ILE A 615 -2.81 9.55 -8.11
CA ILE A 615 -3.97 8.66 -8.34
C ILE A 615 -3.76 7.86 -9.64
N ALA A 616 -3.42 8.56 -10.72
CA ALA A 616 -3.13 7.91 -11.99
C ALA A 616 -1.91 6.97 -11.91
N LEU A 617 -0.90 7.33 -11.11
CA LEU A 617 0.25 6.47 -10.86
C LEU A 617 -0.13 5.21 -10.08
N ALA A 618 -0.98 5.32 -9.05
CA ALA A 618 -1.49 4.19 -8.27
C ALA A 618 -2.23 3.17 -9.15
N ILE A 619 -3.14 3.65 -10.01
CA ILE A 619 -3.87 2.82 -10.96
C ILE A 619 -2.92 2.14 -11.97
N ARG A 620 -1.91 2.85 -12.44
CA ARG A 620 -0.89 2.31 -13.36
C ARG A 620 -0.08 1.18 -12.72
N ILE A 621 0.34 1.37 -11.47
CA ILE A 621 1.06 0.35 -10.69
C ILE A 621 0.16 -0.87 -10.50
N ALA A 622 -1.09 -0.68 -10.09
CA ALA A 622 -2.04 -1.75 -9.89
C ALA A 622 -2.28 -2.56 -11.18
N ARG A 623 -2.52 -1.90 -12.30
CA ARG A 623 -2.68 -2.55 -13.63
C ARG A 623 -1.44 -3.31 -14.07
N ARG A 624 -0.25 -2.75 -13.82
CA ARG A 624 1.03 -3.41 -14.13
C ARG A 624 1.22 -4.67 -13.28
N THR A 625 0.97 -4.58 -11.98
CA THR A 625 1.05 -5.69 -11.04
C THR A 625 0.14 -6.83 -11.46
N LEU A 626 -1.13 -6.53 -11.73
CA LEU A 626 -2.11 -7.52 -12.18
C LEU A 626 -1.73 -8.15 -13.53
N LYS A 627 -1.15 -7.38 -14.45
CA LYS A 627 -0.64 -7.89 -15.73
C LYS A 627 0.49 -8.88 -15.53
N ILE A 628 1.44 -8.59 -14.63
CA ILE A 628 2.56 -9.49 -14.31
C ILE A 628 2.02 -10.78 -13.66
N ALA A 629 1.11 -10.66 -12.70
CA ALA A 629 0.47 -11.82 -12.06
C ALA A 629 -0.21 -12.72 -13.09
N ARG A 630 -1.00 -12.16 -14.02
CA ARG A 630 -1.63 -12.91 -15.10
C ARG A 630 -0.62 -13.56 -16.05
N GLN A 631 0.48 -12.89 -16.37
CA GLN A 631 1.56 -13.47 -17.17
C GLN A 631 2.14 -14.72 -16.49
N ASN A 632 2.41 -14.66 -15.20
CA ASN A 632 2.92 -15.79 -14.43
C ASN A 632 1.94 -16.95 -14.43
N VAL A 633 0.65 -16.68 -14.20
CA VAL A 633 -0.41 -17.70 -14.21
C VAL A 633 -0.47 -18.42 -15.55
N TRP A 634 -0.59 -17.68 -16.66
CA TRP A 634 -0.71 -18.29 -17.99
C TRP A 634 0.55 -19.03 -18.43
N PHE A 635 1.73 -18.48 -18.10
CA PHE A 635 3.01 -19.11 -18.40
C PHE A 635 3.17 -20.42 -17.64
N ALA A 636 2.92 -20.43 -16.33
CA ALA A 636 3.05 -21.63 -15.50
C ALA A 636 2.06 -22.73 -15.93
N ILE A 637 0.79 -22.38 -16.15
CA ILE A 637 -0.22 -23.35 -16.61
C ILE A 637 0.16 -23.90 -18.00
N GLY A 638 0.57 -23.03 -18.92
CA GLY A 638 0.92 -23.44 -20.30
C GLY A 638 2.07 -24.45 -20.34
N VAL A 639 3.16 -24.19 -19.61
CA VAL A 639 4.31 -25.12 -19.55
C VAL A 639 3.91 -26.42 -18.86
N LYS A 640 3.16 -26.37 -17.74
CA LYS A 640 2.70 -27.56 -17.04
C LYS A 640 1.83 -28.47 -17.91
N VAL A 641 0.87 -27.91 -18.62
CA VAL A 641 0.01 -28.68 -19.55
C VAL A 641 0.86 -29.34 -20.64
N ALA A 642 1.83 -28.61 -21.20
CA ALA A 642 2.73 -29.17 -22.23
C ALA A 642 3.55 -30.35 -21.68
N VAL A 643 4.14 -30.20 -20.49
CA VAL A 643 4.94 -31.30 -19.87
C VAL A 643 4.06 -32.47 -19.48
N LEU A 644 2.86 -32.26 -18.96
CA LEU A 644 1.91 -33.32 -18.64
C LEU A 644 1.49 -34.13 -19.87
N ILE A 645 1.27 -33.46 -21.01
CA ILE A 645 1.00 -34.14 -22.28
C ILE A 645 2.21 -35.00 -22.68
N LEU A 646 3.43 -34.45 -22.66
CA LEU A 646 4.64 -35.19 -22.98
C LEU A 646 4.87 -36.39 -22.05
N ALA A 647 4.61 -36.22 -20.75
CA ALA A 647 4.70 -37.29 -19.74
C ALA A 647 3.71 -38.43 -20.01
N THR A 648 2.46 -38.08 -20.37
CA THR A 648 1.42 -39.09 -20.67
C THR A 648 1.82 -39.95 -21.88
N PHE A 649 2.43 -39.36 -22.90
CA PHE A 649 2.92 -40.11 -24.08
C PHE A 649 4.26 -40.81 -23.82
N GLY A 650 4.89 -40.66 -22.65
CA GLY A 650 6.19 -41.27 -22.31
C GLY A 650 7.36 -40.60 -23.01
N LEU A 651 7.20 -39.38 -23.51
CA LEU A 651 8.23 -38.57 -24.18
C LEU A 651 9.03 -37.69 -23.20
N ALA A 652 8.57 -37.53 -21.97
CA ALA A 652 9.28 -36.83 -20.92
C ALA A 652 9.91 -37.82 -19.94
N THR A 653 11.10 -37.46 -19.43
CA THR A 653 11.74 -38.13 -18.29
C THR A 653 11.40 -37.36 -17.01
N MET A 654 11.56 -38.00 -15.85
CA MET A 654 11.34 -37.34 -14.55
C MET A 654 12.28 -36.15 -14.36
N TRP A 655 13.52 -36.23 -14.87
CA TRP A 655 14.49 -35.13 -14.90
C TRP A 655 13.97 -33.90 -15.64
N LEU A 656 13.44 -34.10 -16.85
CA LEU A 656 12.88 -33.01 -17.65
C LEU A 656 11.67 -32.38 -16.96
N ALA A 657 10.84 -33.21 -16.35
CA ALA A 657 9.64 -32.80 -15.63
C ALA A 657 9.97 -31.85 -14.46
N VAL A 658 10.92 -32.26 -13.60
CA VAL A 658 11.35 -31.47 -12.44
C VAL A 658 12.09 -30.22 -12.86
N PHE A 659 13.01 -30.34 -13.85
CA PHE A 659 13.73 -29.19 -14.37
C PHE A 659 12.78 -28.13 -14.97
N ALA A 660 11.72 -28.58 -15.66
CA ALA A 660 10.71 -27.66 -16.18
C ALA A 660 9.92 -26.98 -15.06
N ASP A 661 9.53 -27.71 -14.00
CA ASP A 661 8.77 -27.15 -12.89
C ASP A 661 9.55 -26.10 -12.09
N VAL A 662 10.76 -26.44 -11.67
CA VAL A 662 11.67 -25.51 -10.96
C VAL A 662 12.05 -24.34 -11.86
N GLY A 663 12.35 -24.58 -13.13
CA GLY A 663 12.68 -23.53 -14.10
C GLY A 663 11.53 -22.53 -14.29
N VAL A 664 10.30 -23.02 -14.37
CA VAL A 664 9.09 -22.17 -14.44
C VAL A 664 8.94 -21.36 -13.18
N THR A 665 9.14 -21.96 -12.00
CA THR A 665 9.05 -21.27 -10.70
C THR A 665 10.07 -20.13 -10.64
N VAL A 666 11.34 -20.38 -10.95
CA VAL A 666 12.40 -19.36 -10.97
C VAL A 666 12.07 -18.23 -11.95
N LEU A 667 11.64 -18.55 -13.17
CA LEU A 667 11.26 -17.53 -14.15
C LEU A 667 10.04 -16.71 -13.72
N ALA A 668 9.05 -17.34 -13.10
CA ALA A 668 7.86 -16.66 -12.58
C ALA A 668 8.21 -15.73 -11.41
N VAL A 669 9.10 -16.15 -10.51
CA VAL A 669 9.63 -15.33 -9.41
C VAL A 669 10.42 -14.13 -9.96
N LEU A 670 11.32 -14.34 -10.91
CA LEU A 670 12.07 -13.25 -11.55
C LEU A 670 11.14 -12.26 -12.26
N ASN A 671 10.07 -12.75 -12.88
CA ASN A 671 9.06 -11.88 -13.49
C ASN A 671 8.27 -11.10 -12.42
N ALA A 672 7.91 -11.75 -11.28
CA ALA A 672 7.22 -11.12 -10.16
C ALA A 672 8.03 -9.95 -9.56
N MET A 673 9.35 -10.09 -9.43
CA MET A 673 10.23 -9.03 -8.94
C MET A 673 10.20 -7.75 -9.81
N ARG A 674 9.70 -7.80 -11.04
CA ARG A 674 9.50 -6.61 -11.89
C ARG A 674 8.38 -5.70 -11.37
N ALA A 675 7.52 -6.20 -10.49
CA ALA A 675 6.47 -5.39 -9.85
C ALA A 675 7.04 -4.41 -8.82
N LEU A 676 8.23 -4.67 -8.28
CA LEU A 676 8.95 -3.78 -7.36
C LEU A 676 9.45 -2.47 -8.01
N LYS A 677 9.60 -2.44 -9.33
CA LYS A 677 10.06 -1.29 -10.12
C LYS A 677 8.88 -0.46 -10.62
#